data_3b1b4b2d701bdd99f465f6829f5915b1
#
_entry.id   3b1b4b2d701bdd99f465f6829f5915b1
#
_cell.length_a   1.000
_cell.length_b   1.000
_cell.length_c   1.000
_cell.angle_alpha   90.00
_cell.angle_beta   90.00
_cell.angle_gamma   90.00
#
_symmetry.space_group_name_H-M   'P 1'
#
loop_
_entity.id
_entity.type
_entity.pdbx_description
1 polymer ?
#
loop_
_entity_poly.entity_id
_entity_poly.type
_entity_poly.pdbx_seq_one_letter_code
_entity_poly.pdbx_strand_id
1 'polypeptide(L)'
;MAGLDKQTPLVISRHLKDLYPNICQLMLVNNNSDLAYFHTIEDRLYESIERLFVWNGSTKIFLVMAKYIEDKMNLDRDTHLGDIRVILLVENSIRYYSRYLPLLYTEVMTQTQELIFSEPQDNDMSIVMKIRVRPKVILATNYEEAVYVIDHYRENLIGVISDVRYKRNGEEDEEAGIELIRYVKRTGAYIPCMLQSQEIENTVKAEELHAAFINKNSPTLAHDIQDFIKGYLGFGDFIFRNKNGEPIDRATSIEEFKQKLLSIPDESLIYHSIRNGISTWLMAHREITLAKHLKRYRFEDFPTPAEMRQFILRVFEAAELKKIKGRIINYNPKLVDSNRYITRLGKGSFGGKGRGMAFLSNFIENVDFKKLIPKLKIEIPKTAIIGVDEFDNFIDNNGLSRIIYSDESYEEVKAAFIAAPLSQKLRDKLRSYLEVMRKPLAVRSSGLFEDSLSQPFAGVYSTYLIPNNHPDIERRIDDLETAVKLVYSSIFTDSSRAYFHAIDCMIEEEKMAVILQEVVGNEYNGKYYPNISGVAQSYNFYPFSYIKPEDGFAVIALGLGAYVVGGEKTYRFCPRYPKLQLASIQDMARDSQKYFYAIDMIHPDYNLVKDGEDAAIRSYDLKAIEEDGNLQHCASVYDFMNDRIGFDFSVRGPRIVNFPDILQYDYIPLASTLDILLDIFSQAMGAPVEMEFAVNRENKEWKFYVLQIKPLIKNEYHMDIDKENIDMSKAILRADKGMGNGKITDIQDLIYVDPRHFDRLRTEQMAEEVKFFNEKLKATDTPYILIGPGRWGTRDKLTGIPVLWSDISKARIIVEQGLRDFPLDASLGSHFFHNVTSMNVGYFAVPYESDSSFINYDIIRNQQLIEEKEFVRHVRFAKPVTVYMDGKKQTSVIVE
;
A
#
# COMPACT_ATOMS: atom_id res chain seq x y z
N MET A 1 -2.82 -24.51 -30.76
CA MET A 1 -3.86 -25.19 -31.60
C MET A 1 -3.23 -25.84 -32.82
N ALA A 2 -2.19 -26.63 -32.60
CA ALA A 2 -1.56 -27.40 -33.66
C ALA A 2 -2.50 -28.55 -34.12
N GLY A 3 -2.86 -28.57 -35.38
CA GLY A 3 -3.73 -29.63 -35.99
C GLY A 3 -5.16 -29.21 -36.34
N LEU A 4 -5.57 -27.96 -36.04
CA LEU A 4 -6.86 -27.42 -36.53
C LEU A 4 -6.73 -26.92 -37.98
N ASP A 5 -7.81 -27.02 -38.75
CA ASP A 5 -7.84 -26.40 -40.07
C ASP A 5 -7.68 -24.86 -39.92
N LYS A 6 -7.28 -24.19 -41.03
CA LYS A 6 -7.00 -22.74 -41.00
C LYS A 6 -8.24 -21.87 -40.74
N GLN A 7 -9.46 -22.41 -40.85
CA GLN A 7 -10.70 -21.68 -40.60
C GLN A 7 -11.17 -21.76 -39.14
N THR A 8 -10.91 -22.86 -38.46
CA THR A 8 -11.32 -23.07 -37.06
C THR A 8 -10.82 -21.98 -36.11
N PRO A 9 -9.56 -21.48 -36.13
CA PRO A 9 -9.12 -20.39 -35.29
C PRO A 9 -9.92 -19.09 -35.49
N LEU A 10 -10.33 -18.79 -36.71
CA LEU A 10 -11.14 -17.59 -37.04
C LEU A 10 -12.57 -17.70 -36.49
N VAL A 11 -13.17 -18.88 -36.61
CA VAL A 11 -14.52 -19.13 -36.05
C VAL A 11 -14.48 -18.99 -34.54
N ILE A 12 -13.47 -19.56 -33.89
CA ILE A 12 -13.28 -19.45 -32.43
C ILE A 12 -13.05 -17.99 -32.05
N SER A 13 -12.20 -17.27 -32.76
CA SER A 13 -11.90 -15.86 -32.49
C SER A 13 -13.15 -14.99 -32.57
N ARG A 14 -13.98 -15.15 -33.61
CA ARG A 14 -15.25 -14.43 -33.76
C ARG A 14 -16.20 -14.75 -32.63
N HIS A 15 -16.37 -16.02 -32.30
CA HIS A 15 -17.26 -16.45 -31.24
C HIS A 15 -16.81 -15.87 -29.87
N LEU A 16 -15.50 -15.85 -29.59
CA LEU A 16 -14.96 -15.20 -28.37
C LEU A 16 -15.20 -13.69 -28.39
N LYS A 17 -15.10 -13.03 -29.56
CA LYS A 17 -15.34 -11.59 -29.67
C LYS A 17 -16.82 -11.24 -29.48
N ASP A 18 -17.74 -12.14 -29.95
CA ASP A 18 -19.17 -11.98 -29.71
C ASP A 18 -19.55 -12.13 -28.24
N LEU A 19 -18.93 -13.09 -27.54
CA LEU A 19 -19.16 -13.29 -26.10
C LEU A 19 -18.51 -12.19 -25.25
N TYR A 20 -17.33 -11.72 -25.66
CA TYR A 20 -16.50 -10.77 -24.91
C TYR A 20 -16.00 -9.66 -25.85
N PRO A 21 -16.82 -8.63 -26.16
CA PRO A 21 -16.50 -7.60 -27.17
C PRO A 21 -15.17 -6.88 -26.91
N ASN A 22 -14.78 -6.72 -25.66
CA ASN A 22 -13.56 -6.01 -25.25
C ASN A 22 -12.31 -6.90 -25.14
N ILE A 23 -12.43 -8.21 -25.43
CA ILE A 23 -11.27 -9.09 -25.35
C ILE A 23 -10.27 -8.78 -26.47
N CYS A 24 -9.00 -8.60 -26.08
CA CYS A 24 -7.89 -8.46 -27.02
C CYS A 24 -7.42 -9.85 -27.44
N GLN A 25 -7.44 -10.13 -28.74
CA GLN A 25 -7.06 -11.43 -29.30
C GLN A 25 -5.84 -11.29 -30.22
N LEU A 26 -4.81 -12.08 -29.93
CA LEU A 26 -3.63 -12.20 -30.77
C LEU A 26 -3.56 -13.59 -31.36
N MET A 27 -3.14 -13.67 -32.62
CA MET A 27 -2.96 -14.95 -33.32
C MET A 27 -1.47 -15.22 -33.56
N LEU A 28 -1.04 -16.43 -33.30
CA LEU A 28 0.31 -16.92 -33.59
C LEU A 28 0.23 -17.97 -34.69
N VAL A 29 0.95 -17.75 -35.81
CA VAL A 29 1.06 -18.69 -36.94
C VAL A 29 2.43 -19.34 -36.92
N ASN A 30 2.50 -20.61 -37.36
CA ASN A 30 3.71 -21.44 -37.25
C ASN A 30 4.70 -21.27 -38.42
N ASN A 31 4.24 -20.77 -39.58
CA ASN A 31 5.09 -20.71 -40.78
C ASN A 31 4.59 -19.64 -41.79
N ASN A 32 5.41 -19.38 -42.79
CA ASN A 32 5.13 -18.42 -43.84
C ASN A 32 3.97 -18.85 -44.78
N SER A 33 3.69 -20.16 -44.91
CA SER A 33 2.56 -20.63 -45.75
C SER A 33 1.22 -20.33 -45.08
N ASP A 34 1.16 -20.39 -43.77
CA ASP A 34 -0.03 -19.98 -43.01
C ASP A 34 -0.20 -18.46 -43.09
N LEU A 35 0.92 -17.71 -43.03
CA LEU A 35 0.89 -16.26 -43.21
C LEU A 35 0.32 -15.86 -44.57
N ALA A 36 0.76 -16.50 -45.67
CA ALA A 36 0.24 -16.25 -47.01
C ALA A 36 -1.28 -16.49 -47.10
N TYR A 37 -1.79 -17.51 -46.45
CA TYR A 37 -3.24 -17.76 -46.36
C TYR A 37 -3.97 -16.62 -45.62
N PHE A 38 -3.46 -16.17 -44.49
CA PHE A 38 -4.11 -15.14 -43.72
C PHE A 38 -4.06 -13.77 -44.41
N HIS A 39 -3.06 -13.47 -45.21
CA HIS A 39 -3.05 -12.28 -46.08
C HIS A 39 -4.19 -12.23 -47.07
N THR A 40 -4.64 -13.39 -47.58
CA THR A 40 -5.78 -13.42 -48.52
C THR A 40 -7.13 -13.07 -47.90
N ILE A 41 -7.22 -13.06 -46.60
CA ILE A 41 -8.44 -12.78 -45.80
C ILE A 41 -8.22 -11.69 -44.76
N GLU A 42 -7.24 -10.81 -44.98
CA GLU A 42 -6.75 -9.83 -43.99
C GLU A 42 -7.87 -8.97 -43.41
N ASP A 43 -8.77 -8.43 -44.30
CA ASP A 43 -9.87 -7.58 -43.84
C ASP A 43 -10.83 -8.30 -42.89
N ARG A 44 -11.10 -9.59 -43.09
CA ARG A 44 -11.97 -10.41 -42.24
C ARG A 44 -11.26 -10.87 -40.94
N LEU A 45 -9.93 -10.95 -41.01
CA LEU A 45 -9.12 -11.36 -39.85
C LEU A 45 -9.15 -10.30 -38.75
N TYR A 46 -8.93 -9.06 -39.13
CA TYR A 46 -8.84 -7.95 -38.19
C TYR A 46 -10.18 -7.47 -37.60
N GLU A 47 -11.29 -8.04 -38.04
CA GLU A 47 -12.59 -7.87 -37.36
C GLU A 47 -12.58 -8.42 -35.92
N SER A 48 -11.82 -9.49 -35.66
CA SER A 48 -11.82 -10.15 -34.36
C SER A 48 -10.42 -10.29 -33.73
N ILE A 49 -9.35 -10.20 -34.51
CA ILE A 49 -7.96 -10.39 -34.10
C ILE A 49 -7.23 -9.06 -34.18
N GLU A 50 -6.61 -8.67 -33.10
CA GLU A 50 -5.88 -7.41 -32.96
C GLU A 50 -4.58 -7.39 -33.76
N ARG A 51 -3.78 -8.45 -33.66
CA ARG A 51 -2.50 -8.61 -34.37
C ARG A 51 -2.17 -10.09 -34.55
N LEU A 52 -1.44 -10.34 -35.64
CA LEU A 52 -0.96 -11.66 -36.02
C LEU A 52 0.56 -11.70 -35.82
N PHE A 53 1.08 -12.78 -35.28
CA PHE A 53 2.52 -13.00 -35.05
C PHE A 53 2.97 -14.29 -35.73
N VAL A 54 4.24 -14.36 -36.15
CA VAL A 54 4.84 -15.56 -36.73
C VAL A 54 5.76 -16.20 -35.72
N TRP A 55 5.58 -17.51 -35.51
CA TRP A 55 6.48 -18.30 -34.70
C TRP A 55 7.85 -18.46 -35.38
N ASN A 56 8.91 -18.04 -34.74
CA ASN A 56 10.29 -18.12 -35.23
C ASN A 56 11.16 -19.10 -34.47
N GLY A 57 10.56 -20.01 -33.68
CA GLY A 57 11.25 -20.98 -32.84
C GLY A 57 11.67 -20.47 -31.47
N SER A 58 11.51 -19.19 -31.19
CA SER A 58 11.88 -18.59 -29.90
C SER A 58 10.68 -18.38 -29.00
N THR A 59 10.80 -18.82 -27.73
CA THR A 59 9.76 -18.59 -26.69
C THR A 59 9.60 -17.12 -26.32
N LYS A 60 10.54 -16.25 -26.69
CA LYS A 60 10.45 -14.80 -26.48
C LYS A 60 9.22 -14.17 -27.16
N ILE A 61 8.65 -14.80 -28.18
CA ILE A 61 7.45 -14.31 -28.86
C ILE A 61 6.24 -14.26 -27.92
N PHE A 62 6.10 -15.19 -26.98
CA PHE A 62 5.02 -15.19 -26.01
C PHE A 62 5.14 -14.00 -25.04
N LEU A 63 6.37 -13.68 -24.62
CA LEU A 63 6.64 -12.48 -23.81
C LEU A 63 6.25 -11.22 -24.59
N VAL A 64 6.60 -11.17 -25.89
CA VAL A 64 6.25 -10.04 -26.77
C VAL A 64 4.75 -9.88 -26.89
N MET A 65 4.02 -10.98 -27.13
CA MET A 65 2.56 -10.93 -27.27
C MET A 65 1.91 -10.40 -25.97
N ALA A 66 2.35 -10.87 -24.82
CA ALA A 66 1.88 -10.38 -23.52
C ALA A 66 2.21 -8.89 -23.31
N LYS A 67 3.45 -8.49 -23.61
CA LYS A 67 3.92 -7.10 -23.46
C LYS A 67 3.27 -6.14 -24.47
N TYR A 68 3.00 -6.60 -25.66
CA TYR A 68 2.26 -5.81 -26.66
C TYR A 68 0.88 -5.41 -26.15
N ILE A 69 0.12 -6.37 -25.57
CA ILE A 69 -1.19 -6.09 -24.97
C ILE A 69 -1.04 -5.15 -23.78
N GLU A 70 -0.12 -5.46 -22.86
CA GLU A 70 0.14 -4.65 -21.68
C GLU A 70 0.49 -3.20 -22.05
N ASP A 71 1.38 -3.01 -23.00
CA ASP A 71 1.82 -1.68 -23.43
C ASP A 71 0.68 -0.90 -24.08
N LYS A 72 -0.10 -1.53 -24.94
CA LYS A 72 -1.24 -0.91 -25.61
C LYS A 72 -2.34 -0.52 -24.61
N MET A 73 -2.73 -1.44 -23.72
CA MET A 73 -3.85 -1.22 -22.78
C MET A 73 -3.54 -0.16 -21.72
N ASN A 74 -2.28 -0.06 -21.31
CA ASN A 74 -1.87 0.85 -20.24
C ASN A 74 -1.20 2.14 -20.74
N LEU A 75 -1.13 2.36 -22.05
CA LEU A 75 -0.37 3.47 -22.65
C LEU A 75 -0.80 4.83 -22.10
N ASP A 76 -2.07 5.17 -22.16
CA ASP A 76 -2.62 6.45 -21.72
C ASP A 76 -2.37 6.66 -20.23
N ARG A 77 -2.68 5.66 -19.42
CA ARG A 77 -2.52 5.72 -17.98
C ARG A 77 -1.06 5.89 -17.57
N ASP A 78 -0.20 5.06 -18.14
CA ASP A 78 1.21 5.02 -17.75
C ASP A 78 1.98 6.25 -18.23
N THR A 79 1.62 6.82 -19.40
CA THR A 79 2.23 8.06 -19.90
C THR A 79 1.74 9.28 -19.11
N HIS A 80 0.44 9.37 -18.79
CA HIS A 80 -0.10 10.53 -18.09
C HIS A 80 0.20 10.54 -16.59
N LEU A 81 0.10 9.39 -15.91
CA LEU A 81 0.32 9.29 -14.48
C LEU A 81 1.78 8.98 -14.12
N GLY A 82 2.43 8.11 -14.89
CA GLY A 82 3.78 7.61 -14.61
C GLY A 82 4.89 8.28 -15.39
N ASP A 83 4.58 9.20 -16.30
CA ASP A 83 5.57 9.79 -17.23
C ASP A 83 6.38 8.72 -17.99
N ILE A 84 5.76 7.56 -18.25
CA ILE A 84 6.43 6.42 -18.89
C ILE A 84 6.82 6.79 -20.33
N ARG A 85 8.02 6.37 -20.72
CA ARG A 85 8.61 6.63 -22.03
C ARG A 85 8.02 5.72 -23.10
N VAL A 86 8.02 6.17 -24.34
CA VAL A 86 7.47 5.45 -25.48
C VAL A 86 8.54 5.35 -26.58
N ILE A 87 8.69 4.15 -27.13
CA ILE A 87 9.43 3.86 -28.36
C ILE A 87 8.41 3.49 -29.41
N LEU A 88 8.36 4.19 -30.52
CA LEU A 88 7.46 3.89 -31.63
C LEU A 88 8.20 3.04 -32.66
N LEU A 89 7.64 1.85 -32.96
CA LEU A 89 8.04 1.00 -34.05
C LEU A 89 6.96 1.06 -35.13
N VAL A 90 7.34 1.48 -36.35
CA VAL A 90 6.43 1.48 -37.52
C VAL A 90 6.89 0.43 -38.49
N GLU A 91 6.11 -0.64 -38.60
CA GLU A 91 6.41 -1.81 -39.44
C GLU A 91 5.11 -2.52 -39.80
N ASN A 92 4.79 -2.58 -41.10
CA ASN A 92 3.59 -3.26 -41.59
C ASN A 92 3.78 -4.75 -41.86
N SER A 93 5.01 -5.22 -42.04
CA SER A 93 5.29 -6.63 -42.33
C SER A 93 5.25 -7.47 -41.06
N ILE A 94 4.30 -8.41 -41.00
CA ILE A 94 4.10 -9.36 -39.90
C ILE A 94 5.39 -10.12 -39.59
N ARG A 95 6.13 -10.51 -40.61
CA ARG A 95 7.41 -11.21 -40.48
C ARG A 95 8.47 -10.35 -39.78
N TYR A 96 8.55 -9.07 -40.15
CA TYR A 96 9.59 -8.21 -39.59
C TYR A 96 9.25 -7.74 -38.18
N TYR A 97 8.03 -7.29 -37.89
CA TYR A 97 7.71 -6.92 -36.53
C TYR A 97 7.75 -8.11 -35.57
N SER A 98 7.40 -9.33 -36.00
CA SER A 98 7.56 -10.55 -35.19
C SER A 98 9.03 -10.89 -34.91
N ARG A 99 9.97 -10.34 -35.68
CA ARG A 99 11.43 -10.47 -35.49
C ARG A 99 11.98 -9.30 -34.64
N TYR A 100 11.53 -8.08 -34.91
CA TYR A 100 12.03 -6.89 -34.22
C TYR A 100 11.54 -6.74 -32.77
N LEU A 101 10.27 -6.98 -32.52
CA LEU A 101 9.72 -6.82 -31.19
C LEU A 101 10.43 -7.68 -30.13
N PRO A 102 10.76 -8.98 -30.37
CA PRO A 102 11.57 -9.75 -29.43
C PRO A 102 12.94 -9.15 -29.13
N LEU A 103 13.60 -8.55 -30.13
CA LEU A 103 14.88 -7.88 -29.95
C LEU A 103 14.73 -6.61 -29.13
N LEU A 104 13.77 -5.76 -29.52
CA LEU A 104 13.49 -4.50 -28.83
C LEU A 104 13.10 -4.72 -27.36
N TYR A 105 12.13 -5.61 -27.10
CA TYR A 105 11.72 -5.92 -25.73
C TYR A 105 12.85 -6.52 -24.90
N THR A 106 13.63 -7.44 -25.49
CA THR A 106 14.79 -8.02 -24.77
C THR A 106 15.78 -6.93 -24.40
N GLU A 107 16.17 -6.07 -25.36
CA GLU A 107 17.16 -5.04 -25.10
C GLU A 107 16.64 -3.97 -24.14
N VAL A 108 15.41 -3.48 -24.31
CA VAL A 108 14.79 -2.51 -23.41
C VAL A 108 14.70 -3.07 -21.99
N MET A 109 14.37 -4.35 -21.82
CA MET A 109 14.32 -4.99 -20.51
C MET A 109 15.71 -5.14 -19.91
N THR A 110 16.70 -5.58 -20.70
CA THR A 110 18.09 -5.72 -20.25
C THR A 110 18.65 -4.38 -19.80
N GLN A 111 18.52 -3.34 -20.63
CA GLN A 111 19.00 -2.00 -20.29
C GLN A 111 18.28 -1.43 -19.07
N THR A 112 16.97 -1.71 -18.96
CA THR A 112 16.19 -1.32 -17.77
C THR A 112 16.70 -2.02 -16.51
N GLN A 113 17.06 -3.30 -16.59
CA GLN A 113 17.62 -4.05 -15.47
C GLN A 113 19.03 -3.57 -15.10
N GLU A 114 19.92 -3.37 -16.09
CA GLU A 114 21.26 -2.84 -15.86
C GLU A 114 21.23 -1.49 -15.11
N LEU A 115 20.34 -0.58 -15.51
CA LEU A 115 20.14 0.71 -14.83
C LEU A 115 19.56 0.57 -13.41
N ILE A 116 18.77 -0.50 -13.12
CA ILE A 116 18.26 -0.79 -11.79
C ILE A 116 19.39 -1.25 -10.87
N PHE A 117 20.21 -2.17 -11.35
CA PHE A 117 21.27 -2.78 -10.55
C PHE A 117 22.52 -1.88 -10.37
N SER A 118 22.68 -0.85 -11.20
CA SER A 118 23.77 0.12 -11.06
C SER A 118 23.60 1.09 -9.87
N GLU A 119 22.43 1.17 -9.27
CA GLU A 119 22.16 2.01 -8.08
C GLU A 119 22.17 1.18 -6.79
N PRO A 120 23.17 1.29 -5.90
CA PRO A 120 23.42 0.37 -4.78
C PRO A 120 22.47 0.49 -3.58
N GLN A 121 21.36 1.23 -3.63
CA GLN A 121 20.57 1.57 -2.44
C GLN A 121 19.06 1.29 -2.53
N ASP A 122 18.62 0.48 -3.49
CA ASP A 122 17.19 0.24 -3.66
C ASP A 122 16.70 -0.98 -2.86
N ASN A 123 15.56 -0.83 -2.18
CA ASN A 123 14.82 -1.95 -1.58
C ASN A 123 14.01 -2.70 -2.66
N ASP A 124 13.59 -3.93 -2.35
CA ASP A 124 12.89 -4.82 -3.29
C ASP A 124 11.63 -4.18 -3.91
N MET A 125 10.91 -3.35 -3.15
CA MET A 125 9.72 -2.64 -3.63
C MET A 125 10.08 -1.57 -4.67
N SER A 126 11.17 -0.85 -4.46
CA SER A 126 11.72 0.11 -5.42
C SER A 126 12.15 -0.59 -6.70
N ILE A 127 12.75 -1.77 -6.61
CA ILE A 127 13.14 -2.60 -7.75
C ILE A 127 11.89 -3.01 -8.55
N VAL A 128 10.86 -3.53 -7.90
CA VAL A 128 9.60 -3.92 -8.56
C VAL A 128 8.92 -2.73 -9.25
N MET A 129 8.89 -1.57 -8.60
CA MET A 129 8.36 -0.34 -9.21
C MET A 129 9.21 0.10 -10.39
N LYS A 130 10.53 0.03 -10.29
CA LYS A 130 11.46 0.38 -11.39
C LYS A 130 11.31 -0.54 -12.60
N ILE A 131 11.03 -1.82 -12.42
CA ILE A 131 10.75 -2.76 -13.52
C ILE A 131 9.46 -2.36 -14.26
N ARG A 132 8.45 -1.84 -13.59
CA ARG A 132 7.21 -1.35 -14.20
C ARG A 132 7.39 -0.08 -15.02
N VAL A 133 8.45 0.69 -14.79
CA VAL A 133 8.77 1.98 -15.44
C VAL A 133 9.57 1.80 -16.75
N ARG A 134 9.68 0.58 -17.30
CA ARG A 134 10.33 0.36 -18.59
C ARG A 134 9.63 1.16 -19.71
N PRO A 135 10.35 1.62 -20.74
CA PRO A 135 9.72 2.20 -21.91
C PRO A 135 8.70 1.26 -22.55
N LYS A 136 7.57 1.82 -22.96
CA LYS A 136 6.57 1.10 -23.76
C LYS A 136 7.04 1.02 -25.20
N VAL A 137 6.85 -0.13 -25.84
CA VAL A 137 7.10 -0.29 -27.26
C VAL A 137 5.76 -0.36 -27.98
N ILE A 138 5.46 0.66 -28.77
CA ILE A 138 4.20 0.76 -29.50
C ILE A 138 4.45 0.44 -30.97
N LEU A 139 3.72 -0.53 -31.48
CA LEU A 139 3.72 -0.93 -32.88
C LEU A 139 2.63 -0.18 -33.64
N ALA A 140 3.00 0.56 -34.66
CA ALA A 140 2.11 1.09 -35.70
C ALA A 140 2.36 0.34 -37.01
N THR A 141 1.33 0.14 -37.81
CA THR A 141 1.41 -0.59 -39.08
C THR A 141 1.12 0.28 -40.31
N ASN A 142 0.77 1.54 -40.10
CA ASN A 142 0.50 2.52 -41.13
C ASN A 142 0.88 3.92 -40.64
N TYR A 143 0.84 4.89 -41.55
CA TYR A 143 1.23 6.28 -41.30
C TYR A 143 0.34 6.95 -40.27
N GLU A 144 -0.96 6.74 -40.37
CA GLU A 144 -1.97 7.39 -39.52
C GLU A 144 -1.85 6.92 -38.03
N GLU A 145 -1.64 5.63 -37.82
CA GLU A 145 -1.35 5.10 -36.47
C GLU A 145 -0.08 5.71 -35.88
N ALA A 146 0.98 5.83 -36.73
CA ALA A 146 2.24 6.41 -36.29
C ALA A 146 2.09 7.89 -35.91
N VAL A 147 1.42 8.69 -36.73
CA VAL A 147 1.15 10.11 -36.46
C VAL A 147 0.31 10.27 -35.20
N TYR A 148 -0.71 9.44 -35.03
CA TYR A 148 -1.51 9.46 -33.79
C TYR A 148 -0.65 9.29 -32.55
N VAL A 149 0.25 8.32 -32.54
CA VAL A 149 1.17 8.09 -31.39
C VAL A 149 2.11 9.27 -31.19
N ILE A 150 2.66 9.84 -32.28
CA ILE A 150 3.58 10.99 -32.20
C ILE A 150 2.86 12.20 -31.59
N ASP A 151 1.65 12.49 -32.01
CA ASP A 151 0.94 13.69 -31.57
C ASP A 151 0.45 13.57 -30.12
N HIS A 152 -0.06 12.38 -29.73
CA HIS A 152 -0.64 12.19 -28.41
C HIS A 152 0.41 11.95 -27.31
N TYR A 153 1.54 11.31 -27.64
CA TYR A 153 2.58 10.95 -26.66
C TYR A 153 3.92 11.65 -26.91
N ARG A 154 3.91 12.79 -27.57
CA ARG A 154 5.09 13.53 -27.97
C ARG A 154 6.09 13.79 -26.84
N GLU A 155 5.59 14.16 -25.66
CA GLU A 155 6.44 14.44 -24.47
C GLU A 155 7.12 13.19 -23.91
N ASN A 156 6.50 12.03 -24.13
CA ASN A 156 6.98 10.75 -23.66
C ASN A 156 7.82 9.99 -24.72
N LEU A 157 7.75 10.42 -25.99
CA LEU A 157 8.42 9.74 -27.11
C LEU A 157 9.93 9.96 -27.08
N ILE A 158 10.70 8.86 -26.95
CA ILE A 158 12.15 8.86 -26.88
C ILE A 158 12.84 8.36 -28.14
N GLY A 159 12.11 7.72 -29.04
CA GLY A 159 12.64 7.27 -30.33
C GLY A 159 11.60 6.75 -31.28
N VAL A 160 11.88 6.85 -32.56
CA VAL A 160 11.06 6.32 -33.65
C VAL A 160 11.92 5.42 -34.53
N ILE A 161 11.46 4.18 -34.71
CA ILE A 161 12.03 3.19 -35.63
C ILE A 161 11.00 2.96 -36.72
N SER A 162 11.32 3.30 -37.95
CA SER A 162 10.34 3.24 -39.05
C SER A 162 10.87 2.45 -40.24
N ASP A 163 10.04 1.56 -40.77
CA ASP A 163 10.22 1.09 -42.12
C ASP A 163 10.11 2.26 -43.12
N VAL A 164 10.59 2.09 -44.31
CA VAL A 164 10.51 3.10 -45.37
C VAL A 164 9.16 3.02 -46.06
N ARG A 165 8.64 1.81 -46.31
CA ARG A 165 7.44 1.57 -47.12
C ARG A 165 6.29 0.94 -46.32
N TYR A 166 5.18 1.65 -46.27
CA TYR A 166 3.91 1.18 -45.68
C TYR A 166 2.73 2.07 -46.12
N LYS A 167 1.50 1.64 -45.76
CA LYS A 167 0.29 2.36 -46.15
C LYS A 167 0.19 3.76 -45.58
N ARG A 168 -0.18 4.72 -46.46
CA ARG A 168 -0.54 6.09 -46.11
C ARG A 168 -1.81 6.46 -46.87
N ASN A 169 -2.83 6.97 -46.16
CA ASN A 169 -4.16 7.21 -46.70
C ASN A 169 -4.80 5.94 -47.33
N GLY A 170 -4.47 4.75 -46.81
CA GLY A 170 -4.97 3.48 -47.31
C GLY A 170 -4.22 2.88 -48.48
N GLU A 171 -3.28 3.60 -49.10
CA GLU A 171 -2.48 3.17 -50.27
C GLU A 171 -1.02 2.93 -49.87
N GLU A 172 -0.33 2.01 -50.51
CA GLU A 172 1.11 1.77 -50.31
C GLU A 172 1.90 3.01 -50.77
N ASP A 173 2.72 3.56 -49.89
CA ASP A 173 3.58 4.69 -50.14
C ASP A 173 5.06 4.24 -49.93
N GLU A 174 5.89 4.36 -50.96
CA GLU A 174 7.28 3.91 -50.97
C GLU A 174 8.20 4.82 -50.14
N GLU A 175 7.74 5.99 -49.74
CA GLU A 175 8.47 6.95 -48.93
C GLU A 175 7.76 7.33 -47.61
N ALA A 176 6.74 6.58 -47.20
CA ALA A 176 5.95 6.86 -46.01
C ALA A 176 6.82 7.07 -44.76
N GLY A 177 7.84 6.23 -44.53
CA GLY A 177 8.75 6.36 -43.41
C GLY A 177 9.65 7.61 -43.47
N ILE A 178 10.05 8.03 -44.64
CA ILE A 178 10.80 9.23 -44.87
C ILE A 178 9.97 10.47 -44.51
N GLU A 179 8.70 10.49 -44.98
CA GLU A 179 7.76 11.55 -44.66
C GLU A 179 7.41 11.56 -43.14
N LEU A 180 7.31 10.39 -42.52
CA LEU A 180 7.10 10.32 -41.09
C LEU A 180 8.26 10.94 -40.29
N ILE A 181 9.52 10.67 -40.67
CA ILE A 181 10.68 11.26 -40.01
C ILE A 181 10.72 12.77 -40.25
N ARG A 182 10.37 13.23 -41.47
CA ARG A 182 10.22 14.67 -41.74
C ARG A 182 9.15 15.28 -40.84
N TYR A 183 8.04 14.60 -40.68
CA TYR A 183 6.96 15.03 -39.77
C TYR A 183 7.45 15.16 -38.34
N VAL A 184 8.11 14.13 -37.79
CA VAL A 184 8.73 14.19 -36.45
C VAL A 184 9.65 15.39 -36.30
N LYS A 185 10.50 15.65 -37.26
CA LYS A 185 11.47 16.77 -37.22
C LYS A 185 10.81 18.16 -37.32
N ARG A 186 9.73 18.30 -38.08
CA ARG A 186 8.94 19.55 -38.16
C ARG A 186 8.26 19.89 -36.85
N THR A 187 7.99 18.90 -35.98
CA THR A 187 7.39 19.15 -34.67
C THR A 187 8.30 19.88 -33.69
N GLY A 188 9.58 20.15 -34.08
CA GLY A 188 10.57 20.87 -33.28
C GLY A 188 11.13 20.07 -32.09
N ALA A 189 10.70 18.82 -31.86
CA ALA A 189 11.27 17.94 -30.89
C ALA A 189 12.48 17.20 -31.48
N TYR A 190 13.60 17.18 -30.78
CA TYR A 190 14.75 16.36 -31.16
C TYR A 190 14.52 14.94 -30.67
N ILE A 191 13.84 14.13 -31.49
CA ILE A 191 13.56 12.72 -31.21
C ILE A 191 14.50 11.90 -32.12
N PRO A 192 15.34 11.02 -31.56
CA PRO A 192 16.15 10.10 -32.35
C PRO A 192 15.27 9.23 -33.25
N CYS A 193 15.62 9.17 -34.53
CA CYS A 193 14.90 8.39 -35.53
C CYS A 193 15.84 7.39 -36.19
N MET A 194 15.30 6.23 -36.53
CA MET A 194 15.97 5.18 -37.28
C MET A 194 15.09 4.76 -38.45
N LEU A 195 15.68 4.75 -39.66
CA LEU A 195 15.05 4.12 -40.82
C LEU A 195 15.52 2.68 -40.99
N GLN A 196 14.62 1.81 -41.33
CA GLN A 196 14.95 0.43 -41.67
C GLN A 196 14.47 0.12 -43.05
N SER A 197 15.31 -0.52 -43.88
CA SER A 197 15.00 -0.89 -45.25
C SER A 197 15.79 -2.12 -45.67
N GLN A 198 15.30 -2.82 -46.70
CA GLN A 198 16.10 -3.82 -47.41
C GLN A 198 17.01 -3.17 -48.47
N GLU A 199 16.68 -1.97 -48.89
CA GLU A 199 17.37 -1.22 -49.94
C GLU A 199 18.46 -0.33 -49.29
N ILE A 200 19.73 -0.55 -49.65
CA ILE A 200 20.87 0.16 -49.08
C ILE A 200 20.86 1.64 -49.55
N GLU A 201 20.28 1.95 -50.71
CA GLU A 201 20.17 3.31 -51.24
C GLU A 201 19.46 4.27 -50.28
N ASN A 202 18.53 3.72 -49.43
CA ASN A 202 17.85 4.51 -48.39
C ASN A 202 18.79 5.03 -47.27
N THR A 203 20.03 4.57 -47.22
CA THR A 203 21.06 5.12 -46.31
C THR A 203 21.29 6.61 -46.58
N VAL A 204 21.39 7.01 -47.86
CA VAL A 204 21.59 8.43 -48.24
C VAL A 204 20.42 9.29 -47.72
N LYS A 205 19.18 8.80 -47.88
CA LYS A 205 17.99 9.49 -47.40
C LYS A 205 17.93 9.58 -45.88
N ALA A 206 18.41 8.55 -45.18
CA ALA A 206 18.53 8.59 -43.71
C ALA A 206 19.57 9.60 -43.24
N GLU A 207 20.71 9.67 -43.91
CA GLU A 207 21.76 10.66 -43.60
C GLU A 207 21.26 12.09 -43.81
N GLU A 208 20.61 12.38 -44.93
CA GLU A 208 19.96 13.67 -45.21
C GLU A 208 18.98 14.08 -44.11
N LEU A 209 18.29 13.13 -43.56
CA LEU A 209 17.34 13.31 -42.47
C LEU A 209 18.03 13.28 -41.11
N HIS A 210 19.32 13.12 -40.99
CA HIS A 210 20.02 12.87 -39.72
C HIS A 210 19.34 11.78 -38.89
N ALA A 211 18.94 10.67 -39.51
CA ALA A 211 18.39 9.48 -38.90
C ALA A 211 19.41 8.34 -38.96
N ALA A 212 19.38 7.43 -37.99
CA ALA A 212 20.13 6.19 -38.08
C ALA A 212 19.54 5.30 -39.18
N PHE A 213 20.34 4.43 -39.81
CA PHE A 213 19.90 3.49 -40.82
C PHE A 213 20.26 2.07 -40.45
N ILE A 214 19.31 1.16 -40.63
CA ILE A 214 19.53 -0.29 -40.47
C ILE A 214 19.03 -1.04 -41.72
N ASN A 215 19.90 -1.94 -42.22
CA ASN A 215 19.47 -2.88 -43.24
C ASN A 215 18.71 -4.05 -42.57
N LYS A 216 17.47 -4.29 -42.99
CA LYS A 216 16.61 -5.38 -42.48
C LYS A 216 17.20 -6.79 -42.66
N ASN A 217 18.12 -6.97 -43.62
CA ASN A 217 18.80 -8.22 -43.90
C ASN A 217 20.21 -8.30 -43.26
N SER A 218 20.58 -7.31 -42.45
CA SER A 218 21.88 -7.29 -41.76
C SER A 218 22.05 -8.53 -40.87
N PRO A 219 23.19 -9.25 -40.96
CA PRO A 219 23.52 -10.32 -40.03
C PRO A 219 23.75 -9.78 -38.59
N THR A 220 24.05 -8.48 -38.44
CA THR A 220 24.29 -7.77 -37.16
C THR A 220 23.07 -7.05 -36.64
N LEU A 221 21.88 -7.30 -37.18
CA LEU A 221 20.64 -6.58 -36.88
C LEU A 221 20.39 -6.39 -35.37
N ALA A 222 20.64 -7.44 -34.56
CA ALA A 222 20.47 -7.36 -33.12
C ALA A 222 21.45 -6.37 -32.47
N HIS A 223 22.68 -6.33 -32.95
CA HIS A 223 23.72 -5.41 -32.48
C HIS A 223 23.41 -3.97 -32.90
N ASP A 224 22.99 -3.79 -34.15
CA ASP A 224 22.63 -2.48 -34.70
C ASP A 224 21.44 -1.85 -33.94
N ILE A 225 20.45 -2.65 -33.57
CA ILE A 225 19.34 -2.21 -32.69
C ILE A 225 19.85 -1.88 -31.28
N GLN A 226 20.74 -2.69 -30.72
CA GLN A 226 21.34 -2.45 -29.41
C GLN A 226 22.13 -1.13 -29.42
N ASP A 227 22.95 -0.87 -30.44
CA ASP A 227 23.71 0.35 -30.59
C ASP A 227 22.80 1.59 -30.72
N PHE A 228 21.69 1.46 -31.44
CA PHE A 228 20.70 2.53 -31.50
C PHE A 228 20.08 2.81 -30.12
N ILE A 229 19.68 1.77 -29.42
CA ILE A 229 19.07 1.93 -28.08
C ILE A 229 20.08 2.54 -27.11
N LYS A 230 21.30 2.04 -27.05
CA LYS A 230 22.35 2.56 -26.16
C LYS A 230 22.85 3.94 -26.55
N GLY A 231 23.15 4.12 -27.83
CA GLY A 231 23.82 5.33 -28.32
C GLY A 231 22.88 6.51 -28.59
N TYR A 232 21.71 6.24 -29.17
CA TYR A 232 20.78 7.30 -29.63
C TYR A 232 19.61 7.49 -28.67
N LEU A 233 19.11 6.44 -28.04
CA LEU A 233 18.05 6.59 -27.02
C LEU A 233 18.63 6.89 -25.63
N GLY A 234 19.95 6.98 -25.51
CA GLY A 234 20.65 7.45 -24.32
C GLY A 234 20.73 6.45 -23.17
N PHE A 235 20.54 5.14 -23.41
CA PHE A 235 20.68 4.10 -22.39
C PHE A 235 22.13 3.78 -22.04
N GLY A 236 23.11 4.17 -22.87
CA GLY A 236 24.54 4.02 -22.62
C GLY A 236 25.14 5.24 -21.90
N ASP A 237 26.48 5.25 -21.84
CA ASP A 237 27.28 6.35 -21.29
C ASP A 237 26.98 7.68 -22.01
N PHE A 238 27.05 8.80 -21.27
CA PHE A 238 27.03 10.12 -21.90
C PHE A 238 28.36 10.41 -22.50
N ILE A 239 28.41 10.60 -23.81
CA ILE A 239 29.65 10.93 -24.55
C ILE A 239 29.70 12.42 -24.78
N PHE A 240 30.61 13.11 -24.10
CA PHE A 240 30.93 14.51 -24.37
C PHE A 240 31.65 14.62 -25.72
N ARG A 241 31.18 15.54 -26.56
CA ARG A 241 31.75 15.74 -27.93
C ARG A 241 32.15 17.17 -28.12
N ASN A 242 33.21 17.37 -28.92
CA ASN A 242 33.61 18.71 -29.36
C ASN A 242 32.66 19.26 -30.45
N LYS A 243 32.92 20.46 -30.95
CA LYS A 243 32.11 21.09 -32.02
C LYS A 243 32.02 20.29 -33.32
N ASN A 244 33.00 19.44 -33.60
CA ASN A 244 33.05 18.59 -34.79
C ASN A 244 32.32 17.25 -34.59
N GLY A 245 31.83 16.98 -33.38
CA GLY A 245 31.14 15.72 -33.03
C GLY A 245 32.08 14.61 -32.56
N GLU A 246 33.37 14.87 -32.40
CA GLU A 246 34.36 13.91 -31.93
C GLU A 246 34.25 13.72 -30.41
N PRO A 247 34.37 12.50 -29.89
CA PRO A 247 34.31 12.25 -28.46
C PRO A 247 35.52 12.82 -27.73
N ILE A 248 35.28 13.53 -26.63
CA ILE A 248 36.35 14.12 -25.81
C ILE A 248 36.39 13.57 -24.40
N ASP A 249 35.25 13.12 -23.90
CA ASP A 249 35.09 12.49 -22.57
C ASP A 249 33.79 11.68 -22.50
N ARG A 250 33.60 10.87 -21.44
CA ARG A 250 32.37 10.11 -21.23
C ARG A 250 31.99 10.09 -19.75
N ALA A 251 30.71 10.03 -19.44
CA ALA A 251 30.19 9.83 -18.09
C ALA A 251 29.30 8.58 -18.05
N THR A 252 29.59 7.67 -17.13
CA THR A 252 28.87 6.40 -16.94
C THR A 252 27.70 6.54 -15.97
N SER A 253 27.66 7.63 -15.20
CA SER A 253 26.63 7.93 -14.22
C SER A 253 26.28 9.41 -14.18
N ILE A 254 25.13 9.74 -13.60
CA ILE A 254 24.69 11.12 -13.42
C ILE A 254 25.64 11.89 -12.51
N GLU A 255 26.17 11.25 -11.49
CA GLU A 255 27.14 11.88 -10.59
C GLU A 255 28.46 12.23 -11.34
N GLU A 256 28.97 11.29 -12.12
CA GLU A 256 30.14 11.52 -12.96
C GLU A 256 29.89 12.62 -14.02
N PHE A 257 28.69 12.63 -14.63
CA PHE A 257 28.25 13.68 -15.54
C PHE A 257 28.31 15.07 -14.88
N LYS A 258 27.77 15.20 -13.66
CA LYS A 258 27.81 16.47 -12.92
C LYS A 258 29.23 16.93 -12.62
N GLN A 259 30.11 16.02 -12.20
CA GLN A 259 31.50 16.32 -11.94
C GLN A 259 32.20 16.78 -13.20
N LYS A 260 32.05 16.09 -14.32
CA LYS A 260 32.64 16.44 -15.61
C LYS A 260 32.04 17.71 -16.20
N LEU A 261 30.74 17.94 -15.97
CA LEU A 261 30.09 19.19 -16.41
C LEU A 261 30.81 20.44 -15.88
N LEU A 262 31.47 20.36 -14.71
CA LEU A 262 32.25 21.48 -14.16
C LEU A 262 33.49 21.85 -15.00
N SER A 263 34.10 20.89 -15.70
CA SER A 263 35.41 21.02 -16.35
C SER A 263 35.40 20.86 -17.87
N ILE A 264 34.29 20.35 -18.47
CA ILE A 264 34.22 20.19 -19.93
C ILE A 264 34.34 21.53 -20.66
N PRO A 265 34.96 21.57 -21.89
CA PRO A 265 35.00 22.78 -22.72
C PRO A 265 33.60 23.32 -23.05
N ASP A 266 33.49 24.65 -23.11
CA ASP A 266 32.20 25.31 -23.43
C ASP A 266 31.65 24.90 -24.80
N GLU A 267 32.52 24.61 -25.79
CA GLU A 267 32.07 24.11 -27.09
C GLU A 267 31.32 22.77 -27.01
N SER A 268 31.67 21.89 -26.06
CA SER A 268 30.97 20.64 -25.82
C SER A 268 29.60 20.90 -25.21
N LEU A 269 29.50 21.81 -24.26
CA LEU A 269 28.24 22.19 -23.67
C LEU A 269 27.26 22.75 -24.73
N ILE A 270 27.75 23.64 -25.58
CA ILE A 270 26.99 24.20 -26.71
C ILE A 270 26.55 23.10 -27.68
N TYR A 271 27.46 22.20 -28.07
CA TYR A 271 27.16 21.07 -28.97
C TYR A 271 26.00 20.25 -28.48
N HIS A 272 26.00 19.87 -27.21
CA HIS A 272 24.94 19.04 -26.60
C HIS A 272 23.66 19.82 -26.35
N SER A 273 23.72 21.09 -26.05
CA SER A 273 22.56 21.95 -25.85
C SER A 273 21.72 22.08 -27.13
N ILE A 274 22.38 22.41 -28.26
CA ILE A 274 21.72 22.56 -29.57
C ILE A 274 20.99 21.25 -29.99
N ARG A 275 21.55 20.11 -29.62
CA ARG A 275 21.04 18.77 -29.98
C ARG A 275 20.17 18.10 -28.93
N ASN A 276 19.87 18.78 -27.83
CA ASN A 276 19.17 18.19 -26.67
C ASN A 276 19.85 16.92 -26.13
N GLY A 277 21.13 16.71 -26.33
CA GLY A 277 21.82 15.47 -25.95
C GLY A 277 21.73 15.15 -24.46
N ILE A 278 21.86 16.20 -23.62
CA ILE A 278 21.75 16.04 -22.15
C ILE A 278 20.33 15.56 -21.77
N SER A 279 19.29 16.20 -22.29
CA SER A 279 17.91 15.83 -21.95
C SER A 279 17.54 14.45 -22.48
N THR A 280 18.03 14.06 -23.66
CA THR A 280 17.82 12.71 -24.21
C THR A 280 18.44 11.64 -23.32
N TRP A 281 19.68 11.84 -22.90
CA TRP A 281 20.39 10.92 -22.02
C TRP A 281 19.72 10.84 -20.63
N LEU A 282 19.37 11.98 -20.04
CA LEU A 282 18.64 12.02 -18.77
C LEU A 282 17.27 11.34 -18.88
N MET A 283 16.58 11.49 -20.01
CA MET A 283 15.32 10.79 -20.25
C MET A 283 15.50 9.28 -20.20
N ALA A 284 16.55 8.75 -20.82
CA ALA A 284 16.88 7.32 -20.78
C ALA A 284 17.26 6.87 -19.37
N HIS A 285 17.97 7.69 -18.61
CA HIS A 285 18.38 7.42 -17.21
C HIS A 285 17.28 7.74 -16.18
N ARG A 286 16.00 7.85 -16.61
CA ARG A 286 14.81 8.06 -15.77
C ARG A 286 14.72 9.39 -15.04
N GLU A 287 15.56 10.32 -15.41
CA GLU A 287 15.49 11.69 -14.94
C GLU A 287 14.46 12.49 -15.73
N ILE A 288 13.24 11.95 -15.85
CA ILE A 288 12.21 12.46 -16.76
C ILE A 288 11.88 13.92 -16.47
N THR A 289 11.65 14.26 -15.21
CA THR A 289 11.33 15.64 -14.81
C THR A 289 12.49 16.60 -15.13
N LEU A 290 13.72 16.17 -14.85
CA LEU A 290 14.93 16.92 -15.13
C LEU A 290 15.15 17.09 -16.63
N ALA A 291 14.99 15.99 -17.39
CA ALA A 291 15.08 15.99 -18.84
C ALA A 291 14.06 16.93 -19.50
N LYS A 292 12.78 16.84 -19.09
CA LYS A 292 11.70 17.72 -19.57
C LYS A 292 11.96 19.18 -19.24
N HIS A 293 12.50 19.45 -18.04
CA HIS A 293 12.84 20.81 -17.65
C HIS A 293 13.99 21.36 -18.49
N LEU A 294 15.09 20.62 -18.65
CA LEU A 294 16.25 21.04 -19.45
C LEU A 294 15.94 21.13 -20.95
N LYS A 295 15.05 20.26 -21.48
CA LYS A 295 14.64 20.27 -22.91
C LYS A 295 14.02 21.62 -23.36
N ARG A 296 13.45 22.39 -22.42
CA ARG A 296 12.83 23.70 -22.70
C ARG A 296 13.84 24.82 -22.95
N TYR A 297 15.09 24.63 -22.55
CA TYR A 297 16.14 25.65 -22.62
C TYR A 297 17.20 25.26 -23.63
N ARG A 298 17.60 26.25 -24.45
CA ARG A 298 18.65 26.12 -25.42
C ARG A 298 19.78 27.05 -25.07
N PHE A 299 20.93 26.89 -25.72
CA PHE A 299 22.07 27.78 -25.48
C PHE A 299 21.74 29.26 -25.72
N GLU A 300 20.88 29.54 -26.71
CA GLU A 300 20.45 30.91 -27.07
C GLU A 300 19.68 31.63 -25.97
N ASP A 301 19.14 30.88 -25.01
CA ASP A 301 18.41 31.42 -23.85
C ASP A 301 19.34 31.94 -22.74
N PHE A 302 20.69 31.75 -22.90
CA PHE A 302 21.67 32.13 -21.90
C PHE A 302 22.69 33.13 -22.47
N PRO A 303 23.05 34.18 -21.71
CA PRO A 303 24.04 35.18 -22.15
C PRO A 303 25.45 34.60 -22.39
N THR A 304 25.82 33.59 -21.58
CA THR A 304 27.15 32.95 -21.65
C THR A 304 27.06 31.43 -21.38
N PRO A 305 28.05 30.63 -21.91
CA PRO A 305 28.13 29.20 -21.58
C PRO A 305 28.29 28.94 -20.08
N ALA A 306 28.95 29.83 -19.35
CA ALA A 306 29.14 29.72 -17.91
C ALA A 306 27.80 29.84 -17.16
N GLU A 307 26.91 30.72 -17.56
CA GLU A 307 25.57 30.85 -16.98
C GLU A 307 24.69 29.64 -17.28
N MET A 308 24.74 29.11 -18.49
CA MET A 308 24.07 27.87 -18.84
C MET A 308 24.57 26.70 -17.98
N ARG A 309 25.91 26.58 -17.81
CA ARG A 309 26.51 25.54 -16.95
C ARG A 309 25.98 25.62 -15.52
N GLN A 310 26.01 26.81 -14.92
CA GLN A 310 25.48 27.05 -13.59
C GLN A 310 23.99 26.78 -13.49
N PHE A 311 23.21 27.11 -14.52
CA PHE A 311 21.81 26.80 -14.57
C PHE A 311 21.55 25.28 -14.54
N ILE A 312 22.26 24.52 -15.39
CA ILE A 312 22.14 23.06 -15.41
C ILE A 312 22.49 22.48 -14.04
N LEU A 313 23.60 22.89 -13.42
CA LEU A 313 24.02 22.43 -12.10
C LEU A 313 22.94 22.72 -11.03
N ARG A 314 22.39 23.94 -11.01
CA ARG A 314 21.28 24.29 -10.08
C ARG A 314 20.04 23.45 -10.31
N VAL A 315 19.72 23.14 -11.57
CA VAL A 315 18.57 22.26 -11.89
C VAL A 315 18.83 20.84 -11.41
N PHE A 316 20.07 20.33 -11.51
CA PHE A 316 20.44 19.03 -10.92
C PHE A 316 20.34 19.04 -9.40
N GLU A 317 20.87 20.07 -8.72
CA GLU A 317 20.77 20.23 -7.27
C GLU A 317 19.30 20.27 -6.81
N ALA A 318 18.48 21.06 -7.49
CA ALA A 318 17.04 21.13 -7.18
C ALA A 318 16.32 19.79 -7.42
N ALA A 319 16.73 19.04 -8.45
CA ALA A 319 16.19 17.72 -8.74
C ALA A 319 16.62 16.69 -7.69
N GLU A 320 17.87 16.75 -7.20
CA GLU A 320 18.35 15.89 -6.11
C GLU A 320 17.60 16.15 -4.82
N LEU A 321 17.41 17.40 -4.45
CA LEU A 321 16.58 17.78 -3.30
C LEU A 321 15.14 17.28 -3.47
N LYS A 322 14.62 17.28 -4.69
CA LYS A 322 13.30 16.74 -5.01
C LYS A 322 13.27 15.22 -4.99
N LYS A 323 14.35 14.55 -5.41
CA LYS A 323 14.48 13.08 -5.39
C LYS A 323 14.58 12.50 -3.98
N ILE A 324 15.14 13.25 -3.05
CA ILE A 324 15.21 12.86 -1.63
C ILE A 324 13.78 12.83 -1.03
N LYS A 325 12.85 13.63 -1.60
CA LYS A 325 11.45 13.62 -1.15
C LYS A 325 10.82 12.25 -1.33
N GLY A 326 10.18 11.78 -0.27
CA GLY A 326 9.51 10.49 -0.25
C GLY A 326 10.44 9.29 -0.23
N ARG A 327 11.77 9.46 -0.22
CA ARG A 327 12.74 8.37 -0.19
C ARG A 327 13.22 8.05 1.22
N ILE A 328 13.82 6.87 1.33
CA ILE A 328 14.58 6.49 2.50
C ILE A 328 16.02 6.92 2.28
N ILE A 329 16.53 7.76 3.18
CA ILE A 329 17.90 8.23 3.15
C ILE A 329 18.69 7.69 4.32
N ASN A 330 19.99 7.46 4.14
CA ASN A 330 20.87 7.16 5.25
C ASN A 330 20.89 8.35 6.22
N TYR A 331 21.01 8.03 7.51
CA TYR A 331 21.08 9.03 8.56
C TYR A 331 22.09 10.13 8.25
N ASN A 332 21.62 11.36 8.24
CA ASN A 332 22.41 12.57 8.11
C ASN A 332 21.86 13.62 9.08
N PRO A 333 22.62 14.06 10.08
CA PRO A 333 22.15 15.01 11.08
C PRO A 333 21.58 16.31 10.53
N LYS A 334 22.10 16.78 9.39
CA LYS A 334 21.65 18.02 8.73
C LYS A 334 20.26 17.90 8.07
N LEU A 335 19.79 16.67 7.89
CA LEU A 335 18.57 16.39 7.14
C LEU A 335 17.45 15.83 8.04
N VAL A 336 17.68 15.53 9.28
CA VAL A 336 16.72 14.88 10.21
C VAL A 336 15.45 15.69 10.44
N ASP A 337 15.49 17.00 10.34
CA ASP A 337 14.35 17.87 10.62
C ASP A 337 13.33 17.99 9.47
N SER A 338 13.42 17.15 8.45
CA SER A 338 12.47 17.17 7.36
C SER A 338 11.48 16.00 7.42
N ASN A 339 10.20 16.26 7.21
CA ASN A 339 9.16 15.24 7.03
C ASN A 339 9.02 14.76 5.58
N ARG A 340 9.94 15.15 4.70
CA ARG A 340 9.91 14.86 3.27
C ARG A 340 10.57 13.53 2.90
N TYR A 341 11.15 12.82 3.85
CA TYR A 341 11.82 11.54 3.66
C TYR A 341 11.89 10.76 4.96
N ILE A 342 12.11 9.46 4.83
CA ILE A 342 12.33 8.56 5.96
C ILE A 342 13.84 8.40 6.18
N THR A 343 14.29 8.52 7.42
CA THR A 343 15.69 8.38 7.78
C THR A 343 16.01 6.94 8.19
N ARG A 344 17.05 6.33 7.62
CA ARG A 344 17.52 5.01 7.98
C ARG A 344 18.66 5.09 9.00
N LEU A 345 18.45 4.60 10.21
CA LEU A 345 19.45 4.55 11.29
C LEU A 345 20.31 3.29 11.26
N GLY A 346 19.74 2.15 10.88
CA GLY A 346 20.40 0.84 10.73
C GLY A 346 20.30 0.29 9.31
N LYS A 347 21.11 -0.73 8.98
CA LYS A 347 21.03 -1.46 7.71
C LYS A 347 19.99 -2.58 7.79
N GLY A 348 19.77 -3.31 6.68
CA GLY A 348 18.87 -4.43 6.56
C GLY A 348 17.45 -4.03 6.19
N SER A 349 16.53 -4.98 6.22
CA SER A 349 15.11 -4.79 5.93
C SER A 349 14.44 -3.84 6.92
N PHE A 350 13.36 -3.20 6.50
CA PHE A 350 12.56 -2.29 7.34
C PHE A 350 11.31 -2.95 7.92
N GLY A 351 11.13 -4.26 7.72
CA GLY A 351 9.92 -4.96 8.10
C GLY A 351 8.68 -4.55 7.30
N GLY A 352 7.53 -5.09 7.65
CA GLY A 352 6.29 -4.85 6.92
C GLY A 352 5.77 -3.43 7.02
N LYS A 353 5.59 -2.92 8.24
CA LYS A 353 5.15 -1.52 8.45
C LYS A 353 6.13 -0.52 7.87
N GLY A 354 7.45 -0.75 8.00
CA GLY A 354 8.48 0.12 7.45
C GLY A 354 8.42 0.19 5.92
N ARG A 355 8.16 -0.93 5.24
CA ARG A 355 7.92 -0.96 3.78
C ARG A 355 6.66 -0.19 3.41
N GLY A 356 5.57 -0.35 4.17
CA GLY A 356 4.33 0.41 3.99
C GLY A 356 4.55 1.92 4.14
N MET A 357 5.32 2.33 5.15
CA MET A 357 5.68 3.75 5.36
C MET A 357 6.57 4.31 4.24
N ALA A 358 7.50 3.51 3.73
CA ALA A 358 8.35 3.89 2.60
C ALA A 358 7.52 4.10 1.33
N PHE A 359 6.56 3.22 1.07
CA PHE A 359 5.59 3.36 -0.02
C PHE A 359 4.78 4.64 0.13
N LEU A 360 4.20 4.89 1.31
CA LEU A 360 3.41 6.09 1.59
C LEU A 360 4.22 7.36 1.40
N SER A 361 5.45 7.41 1.93
CA SER A 361 6.34 8.56 1.81
C SER A 361 6.60 8.92 0.35
N ASN A 362 6.96 7.92 -0.45
CA ASN A 362 7.18 8.11 -1.87
C ASN A 362 5.89 8.52 -2.60
N PHE A 363 4.79 7.88 -2.28
CA PHE A 363 3.51 8.12 -2.95
C PHE A 363 2.98 9.53 -2.68
N ILE A 364 2.96 9.96 -1.39
CA ILE A 364 2.44 11.28 -0.99
C ILE A 364 3.29 12.42 -1.58
N GLU A 365 4.60 12.25 -1.67
CA GLU A 365 5.46 13.29 -2.25
C GLU A 365 5.42 13.37 -3.79
N ASN A 366 4.98 12.29 -4.46
CA ASN A 366 4.92 12.25 -5.93
C ASN A 366 3.52 12.55 -6.49
N VAL A 367 2.46 12.48 -5.68
CA VAL A 367 1.10 12.85 -6.08
C VAL A 367 0.82 14.28 -5.66
N ASP A 368 0.31 15.10 -6.57
CA ASP A 368 -0.07 16.50 -6.29
C ASP A 368 -1.42 16.54 -5.57
N PHE A 369 -1.44 16.12 -4.31
CA PHE A 369 -2.64 16.16 -3.48
C PHE A 369 -3.23 17.56 -3.30
N LYS A 370 -2.41 18.60 -3.44
CA LYS A 370 -2.89 19.99 -3.35
C LYS A 370 -3.93 20.33 -4.43
N LYS A 371 -3.83 19.69 -5.60
CA LYS A 371 -4.84 19.85 -6.65
C LYS A 371 -6.13 19.08 -6.35
N LEU A 372 -6.01 17.90 -5.74
CA LEU A 372 -7.14 17.05 -5.41
C LEU A 372 -7.85 17.50 -4.13
N ILE A 373 -7.08 17.96 -3.14
CA ILE A 373 -7.55 18.32 -1.79
C ILE A 373 -6.94 19.68 -1.39
N PRO A 374 -7.45 20.80 -1.92
CA PRO A 374 -6.79 22.11 -1.76
C PRO A 374 -6.76 22.65 -0.33
N LYS A 375 -7.71 22.24 0.52
CA LYS A 375 -7.92 22.79 1.86
C LYS A 375 -7.24 22.01 2.98
N LEU A 376 -6.64 20.85 2.67
CA LEU A 376 -6.06 19.97 3.67
C LEU A 376 -4.72 19.44 3.16
N LYS A 377 -3.67 19.69 3.90
CA LYS A 377 -2.33 19.22 3.53
C LYS A 377 -2.13 17.77 3.97
N ILE A 378 -1.80 16.89 3.03
CA ILE A 378 -1.54 15.48 3.31
C ILE A 378 -0.04 15.31 3.58
N GLU A 379 0.30 14.74 4.72
CA GLU A 379 1.68 14.50 5.14
C GLU A 379 1.83 13.12 5.81
N ILE A 380 3.08 12.68 6.00
CA ILE A 380 3.44 11.64 6.95
C ILE A 380 4.20 12.27 8.10
N PRO A 381 4.14 11.72 9.34
CA PRO A 381 4.96 12.19 10.43
C PRO A 381 6.45 11.97 10.15
N LYS A 382 7.33 12.75 10.75
CA LYS A 382 8.78 12.51 10.70
C LYS A 382 9.06 11.11 11.21
N THR A 383 9.77 10.32 10.40
CA THR A 383 9.97 8.90 10.65
C THR A 383 11.44 8.53 10.45
N ALA A 384 11.98 7.78 11.41
CA ALA A 384 13.26 7.10 11.26
C ALA A 384 13.09 5.60 11.48
N ILE A 385 13.92 4.78 10.83
CA ILE A 385 13.82 3.32 10.91
C ILE A 385 15.16 2.72 11.29
N ILE A 386 15.16 1.89 12.31
CA ILE A 386 16.26 1.01 12.70
C ILE A 386 16.03 -0.31 11.94
N GLY A 387 16.89 -0.64 10.98
CA GLY A 387 16.74 -1.86 10.17
C GLY A 387 17.08 -3.14 10.95
N VAL A 388 16.67 -4.28 10.40
CA VAL A 388 16.79 -5.60 11.06
C VAL A 388 18.23 -6.02 11.38
N ASP A 389 19.25 -5.51 10.66
CA ASP A 389 20.65 -5.83 10.96
C ASP A 389 21.05 -5.39 12.37
N GLU A 390 20.44 -4.32 12.92
CA GLU A 390 20.71 -3.90 14.30
C GLU A 390 20.05 -4.85 15.31
N PHE A 391 18.94 -5.47 14.98
CA PHE A 391 18.34 -6.54 15.79
C PHE A 391 19.24 -7.79 15.82
N ASP A 392 19.68 -8.26 14.65
CA ASP A 392 20.61 -9.40 14.56
C ASP A 392 21.89 -9.12 15.36
N ASN A 393 22.50 -7.94 15.16
CA ASN A 393 23.68 -7.52 15.93
C ASN A 393 23.42 -7.45 17.43
N PHE A 394 22.24 -7.03 17.84
CA PHE A 394 21.88 -6.96 19.27
C PHE A 394 21.77 -8.37 19.88
N ILE A 395 21.13 -9.30 19.19
CA ILE A 395 21.01 -10.69 19.63
C ILE A 395 22.40 -11.36 19.70
N ASP A 396 23.20 -11.24 18.64
CA ASP A 396 24.48 -11.93 18.49
C ASP A 396 25.53 -11.38 19.48
N ASN A 397 25.69 -10.06 19.56
CA ASN A 397 26.70 -9.42 20.40
C ASN A 397 26.45 -9.63 21.90
N ASN A 398 25.21 -9.84 22.30
CA ASN A 398 24.83 -10.05 23.70
C ASN A 398 24.57 -11.54 24.02
N GLY A 399 24.71 -12.45 23.06
CA GLY A 399 24.52 -13.91 23.25
C GLY A 399 23.09 -14.29 23.65
N LEU A 400 22.09 -13.52 23.21
CA LEU A 400 20.69 -13.67 23.61
C LEU A 400 20.01 -14.89 22.97
N SER A 401 20.57 -15.47 21.90
CA SER A 401 19.99 -16.64 21.21
C SER A 401 19.70 -17.79 22.16
N ARG A 402 20.50 -17.96 23.21
CA ARG A 402 20.32 -19.04 24.17
C ARG A 402 19.04 -18.89 24.99
N ILE A 403 18.70 -17.67 25.41
CA ILE A 403 17.51 -17.41 26.23
C ILE A 403 16.24 -17.33 25.41
N ILE A 404 16.32 -16.78 24.19
CA ILE A 404 15.13 -16.62 23.34
C ILE A 404 14.56 -17.94 22.80
N TYR A 405 15.41 -18.96 22.63
CA TYR A 405 15.01 -20.30 22.17
C TYR A 405 14.95 -21.36 23.27
N SER A 406 14.98 -20.92 24.55
CA SER A 406 14.75 -21.78 25.69
C SER A 406 13.28 -21.76 26.13
N ASP A 407 12.92 -22.61 27.10
CA ASP A 407 11.59 -22.62 27.73
C ASP A 407 11.43 -21.53 28.82
N GLU A 408 12.32 -20.55 28.86
CA GLU A 408 12.26 -19.45 29.81
C GLU A 408 11.03 -18.57 29.60
N SER A 409 10.52 -18.00 30.69
CA SER A 409 9.37 -17.12 30.68
C SER A 409 9.65 -15.81 29.92
N TYR A 410 8.60 -15.19 29.38
CA TYR A 410 8.76 -13.89 28.71
C TYR A 410 9.38 -12.83 29.63
N GLU A 411 9.09 -12.83 30.92
CA GLU A 411 9.67 -11.86 31.86
C GLU A 411 11.19 -12.03 32.01
N GLU A 412 11.71 -13.25 31.93
CA GLU A 412 13.16 -13.53 31.94
C GLU A 412 13.80 -13.07 30.61
N VAL A 413 13.18 -13.35 29.47
CA VAL A 413 13.62 -12.85 28.16
C VAL A 413 13.65 -11.33 28.16
N LYS A 414 12.58 -10.69 28.61
CA LYS A 414 12.45 -9.22 28.72
C LYS A 414 13.54 -8.62 29.61
N ALA A 415 13.80 -9.22 30.78
CA ALA A 415 14.85 -8.75 31.69
C ALA A 415 16.24 -8.85 31.04
N ALA A 416 16.53 -9.92 30.30
CA ALA A 416 17.79 -10.08 29.58
C ALA A 416 17.95 -9.03 28.46
N PHE A 417 16.89 -8.72 27.71
CA PHE A 417 16.90 -7.68 26.68
C PHE A 417 17.15 -6.28 27.27
N ILE A 418 16.50 -5.96 28.39
CA ILE A 418 16.70 -4.67 29.06
C ILE A 418 18.14 -4.53 29.57
N ALA A 419 18.73 -5.59 30.12
CA ALA A 419 20.10 -5.58 30.61
C ALA A 419 21.16 -5.48 29.51
N ALA A 420 20.85 -5.95 28.30
CA ALA A 420 21.77 -5.97 27.17
C ALA A 420 21.97 -4.57 26.56
N PRO A 421 23.22 -4.13 26.27
CA PRO A 421 23.46 -2.84 25.62
C PRO A 421 23.18 -2.89 24.11
N LEU A 422 22.64 -1.78 23.58
CA LEU A 422 22.65 -1.53 22.13
C LEU A 422 24.08 -1.23 21.63
N SER A 423 24.32 -1.37 20.32
CA SER A 423 25.63 -1.02 19.76
C SER A 423 25.93 0.48 19.97
N GLN A 424 27.19 0.81 20.32
CA GLN A 424 27.61 2.21 20.54
C GLN A 424 27.30 3.07 19.30
N LYS A 425 27.49 2.51 18.12
CA LYS A 425 27.20 3.19 16.85
C LYS A 425 25.72 3.55 16.70
N LEU A 426 24.80 2.67 17.12
CA LEU A 426 23.37 2.98 17.12
C LEU A 426 23.05 4.02 18.18
N ARG A 427 23.61 3.87 19.41
CA ARG A 427 23.43 4.84 20.51
C ARG A 427 23.84 6.26 20.10
N ASP A 428 24.98 6.41 19.42
CA ASP A 428 25.47 7.71 18.95
C ASP A 428 24.51 8.34 17.90
N LYS A 429 23.94 7.52 17.03
CA LYS A 429 22.92 7.97 16.06
C LYS A 429 21.62 8.37 16.73
N LEU A 430 21.16 7.59 17.73
CA LEU A 430 19.96 7.91 18.52
C LEU A 430 20.15 9.21 19.28
N ARG A 431 21.32 9.45 19.88
CA ARG A 431 21.69 10.71 20.51
C ARG A 431 21.52 11.88 19.57
N SER A 432 22.21 11.81 18.43
CA SER A 432 22.17 12.87 17.43
C SER A 432 20.77 13.07 16.84
N TYR A 433 19.99 12.01 16.73
CA TYR A 433 18.57 12.08 16.31
C TYR A 433 17.72 12.82 17.35
N LEU A 434 17.89 12.52 18.66
CA LEU A 434 17.14 13.17 19.74
C LEU A 434 17.57 14.62 19.99
N GLU A 435 18.78 15.03 19.58
CA GLU A 435 19.20 16.45 19.64
C GLU A 435 18.28 17.34 18.77
N VAL A 436 17.80 16.80 17.65
CA VAL A 436 16.90 17.50 16.72
C VAL A 436 15.43 17.23 17.07
N MET A 437 15.09 15.96 17.40
CA MET A 437 13.70 15.55 17.66
C MET A 437 13.30 15.83 19.10
N ARG A 438 12.33 16.73 19.28
CA ARG A 438 11.87 17.19 20.60
C ARG A 438 10.43 16.82 20.94
N LYS A 439 9.63 16.45 19.94
CA LYS A 439 8.26 16.00 20.13
C LYS A 439 8.20 14.56 20.63
N PRO A 440 7.09 14.13 21.24
CA PRO A 440 6.87 12.74 21.60
C PRO A 440 7.10 11.80 20.43
N LEU A 441 7.60 10.61 20.74
CA LEU A 441 7.91 9.57 19.75
C LEU A 441 7.08 8.31 19.98
N ALA A 442 6.59 7.74 18.91
CA ALA A 442 6.08 6.37 18.85
C ALA A 442 7.22 5.45 18.41
N VAL A 443 7.58 4.51 19.27
CA VAL A 443 8.55 3.44 19.01
C VAL A 443 7.76 2.19 18.64
N ARG A 444 7.69 1.90 17.34
CA ARG A 444 6.77 0.90 16.78
C ARG A 444 7.53 -0.30 16.24
N SER A 445 6.98 -1.48 16.43
CA SER A 445 7.44 -2.70 15.77
C SER A 445 7.30 -2.62 14.25
N SER A 446 8.19 -3.31 13.56
CA SER A 446 8.10 -3.59 12.14
C SER A 446 8.76 -4.93 11.85
N GLY A 447 8.07 -6.02 12.16
CA GLY A 447 8.51 -7.38 11.88
C GLY A 447 8.52 -7.67 10.38
N LEU A 448 9.26 -8.69 9.95
CA LEU A 448 9.31 -9.10 8.54
C LEU A 448 7.96 -9.59 8.04
N PHE A 449 7.21 -10.32 8.88
CA PHE A 449 5.88 -10.86 8.57
C PHE A 449 4.75 -9.85 8.84
N GLU A 450 5.02 -8.76 9.55
CA GLU A 450 4.02 -7.74 9.88
C GLU A 450 3.50 -7.06 8.61
N ASP A 451 2.18 -6.82 8.53
CA ASP A 451 1.49 -6.26 7.36
C ASP A 451 1.69 -7.07 6.05
N SER A 452 1.96 -8.36 6.16
CA SER A 452 2.06 -9.28 5.03
C SER A 452 0.68 -9.54 4.41
N LEU A 453 0.62 -9.70 3.07
CA LEU A 453 -0.61 -10.06 2.35
C LEU A 453 -1.10 -11.48 2.65
N SER A 454 -0.20 -12.38 3.03
CA SER A 454 -0.53 -13.79 3.27
C SER A 454 -0.91 -14.08 4.72
N GLN A 455 -0.29 -13.36 5.66
CA GLN A 455 -0.44 -13.62 7.10
C GLN A 455 -0.17 -12.32 7.87
N PRO A 456 -1.17 -11.45 8.06
CA PRO A 456 -0.96 -10.19 8.75
C PRO A 456 -0.85 -10.39 10.26
N PHE A 457 0.24 -9.91 10.83
CA PHE A 457 0.51 -9.86 12.26
C PHE A 457 0.03 -8.53 12.85
N ALA A 458 -1.25 -8.32 12.99
CA ALA A 458 -1.75 -7.07 13.54
C ALA A 458 -1.89 -7.12 15.07
N GLY A 459 -1.30 -6.16 15.76
CA GLY A 459 -1.40 -6.03 17.22
C GLY A 459 -0.73 -7.16 18.02
N VAL A 460 0.19 -7.90 17.40
CA VAL A 460 0.95 -8.97 18.04
C VAL A 460 2.19 -8.40 18.75
N TYR A 461 2.80 -7.38 18.17
CA TYR A 461 4.00 -6.74 18.68
C TYR A 461 3.72 -5.38 19.30
N SER A 462 4.57 -4.99 20.25
CA SER A 462 4.37 -3.80 21.07
C SER A 462 4.70 -2.49 20.37
N THR A 463 4.01 -1.42 20.80
CA THR A 463 4.28 -0.02 20.45
C THR A 463 4.35 0.82 21.70
N TYR A 464 5.44 1.57 21.87
CA TYR A 464 5.64 2.44 23.03
C TYR A 464 5.58 3.90 22.62
N LEU A 465 4.81 4.70 23.38
CA LEU A 465 4.81 6.16 23.26
C LEU A 465 5.70 6.76 24.34
N ILE A 466 6.68 7.57 23.97
CA ILE A 466 7.58 8.26 24.91
C ILE A 466 7.41 9.78 24.78
N PRO A 467 7.30 10.53 25.87
CA PRO A 467 7.13 11.98 25.88
C PRO A 467 8.31 12.74 25.26
N ASN A 468 9.53 12.20 25.37
CA ASN A 468 10.76 12.75 24.80
C ASN A 468 11.04 14.22 25.20
N ASN A 469 10.57 14.67 26.37
CA ASN A 469 10.63 16.07 26.80
C ASN A 469 11.57 16.33 27.98
N HIS A 470 12.26 15.30 28.49
CA HIS A 470 13.19 15.48 29.59
C HIS A 470 14.33 16.43 29.19
N PRO A 471 14.76 17.37 30.07
CA PRO A 471 15.84 18.32 29.77
C PRO A 471 17.20 17.63 29.56
N ASP A 472 17.47 16.55 30.31
CA ASP A 472 18.66 15.74 30.16
C ASP A 472 18.52 14.79 28.95
N ILE A 473 19.44 14.93 28.01
CA ILE A 473 19.48 14.12 26.78
C ILE A 473 19.79 12.65 27.10
N GLU A 474 20.60 12.36 28.13
CA GLU A 474 20.93 10.98 28.46
C GLU A 474 19.69 10.22 28.92
N ARG A 475 18.82 10.82 29.72
CA ARG A 475 17.57 10.21 30.14
C ARG A 475 16.64 9.96 28.95
N ARG A 476 16.57 10.88 28.00
CA ARG A 476 15.79 10.69 26.79
C ARG A 476 16.33 9.55 25.91
N ILE A 477 17.66 9.38 25.86
CA ILE A 477 18.31 8.28 25.16
C ILE A 477 18.00 6.95 25.88
N ASP A 478 18.11 6.89 27.20
CA ASP A 478 17.85 5.69 27.98
C ASP A 478 16.37 5.24 27.85
N ASP A 479 15.43 6.19 27.83
CA ASP A 479 14.01 5.92 27.58
C ASP A 479 13.80 5.35 26.17
N LEU A 480 14.42 5.95 25.15
CA LEU A 480 14.32 5.47 23.76
C LEU A 480 14.96 4.09 23.59
N GLU A 481 16.15 3.87 24.18
CA GLU A 481 16.80 2.54 24.15
C GLU A 481 15.96 1.47 24.83
N THR A 482 15.37 1.81 25.97
CA THR A 482 14.47 0.93 26.70
C THR A 482 13.26 0.56 25.83
N ALA A 483 12.63 1.54 25.19
CA ALA A 483 11.51 1.29 24.28
C ALA A 483 11.92 0.40 23.10
N VAL A 484 13.08 0.63 22.46
CA VAL A 484 13.61 -0.21 21.37
C VAL A 484 13.82 -1.64 21.84
N LYS A 485 14.43 -1.86 23.01
CA LYS A 485 14.66 -3.20 23.57
C LYS A 485 13.35 -3.92 23.90
N LEU A 486 12.37 -3.21 24.41
CA LEU A 486 11.04 -3.74 24.69
C LEU A 486 10.30 -4.13 23.38
N VAL A 487 10.44 -3.34 22.31
CA VAL A 487 9.91 -3.70 20.99
C VAL A 487 10.63 -4.95 20.48
N TYR A 488 11.94 -5.06 20.59
CA TYR A 488 12.68 -6.26 20.22
C TYR A 488 12.20 -7.49 20.99
N SER A 489 12.00 -7.38 22.31
CA SER A 489 11.56 -8.50 23.13
C SER A 489 10.13 -8.94 22.84
N SER A 490 9.29 -8.07 22.24
CA SER A 490 7.88 -8.36 21.98
C SER A 490 7.64 -9.50 20.97
N ILE A 491 8.65 -9.88 20.17
CA ILE A 491 8.61 -11.09 19.34
C ILE A 491 8.38 -12.34 20.21
N PHE A 492 8.94 -12.35 21.41
CA PHE A 492 9.01 -13.54 22.25
C PHE A 492 7.93 -13.61 23.34
N THR A 493 6.91 -12.73 23.27
CA THR A 493 5.74 -12.81 24.15
C THR A 493 4.98 -14.13 23.94
N ASP A 494 4.25 -14.57 24.97
CA ASP A 494 3.42 -15.78 24.85
C ASP A 494 2.40 -15.67 23.72
N SER A 495 1.83 -14.48 23.51
CA SER A 495 0.90 -14.21 22.42
C SER A 495 1.57 -14.31 21.04
N SER A 496 2.80 -13.78 20.90
CA SER A 496 3.56 -13.93 19.65
C SER A 496 3.91 -15.37 19.38
N ARG A 497 4.45 -16.10 20.37
CA ARG A 497 4.78 -17.53 20.26
C ARG A 497 3.54 -18.36 19.87
N ALA A 498 2.39 -18.11 20.51
CA ALA A 498 1.14 -18.77 20.18
C ALA A 498 0.67 -18.46 18.75
N TYR A 499 0.89 -17.23 18.29
CA TYR A 499 0.54 -16.82 16.93
C TYR A 499 1.42 -17.53 15.89
N PHE A 500 2.74 -17.58 16.06
CA PHE A 500 3.65 -18.31 15.18
C PHE A 500 3.27 -19.78 15.08
N HIS A 501 2.93 -20.40 16.20
CA HIS A 501 2.44 -21.77 16.22
C HIS A 501 1.15 -21.96 15.42
N ALA A 502 0.24 -20.96 15.48
CA ALA A 502 -1.06 -21.05 14.80
C ALA A 502 -0.95 -20.96 13.28
N ILE A 503 0.12 -20.29 12.77
CA ILE A 503 0.35 -20.08 11.32
C ILE A 503 1.43 -21.02 10.75
N ASP A 504 1.93 -21.96 11.54
CA ASP A 504 2.98 -22.92 11.16
C ASP A 504 4.27 -22.25 10.65
N CYS A 505 4.64 -21.10 11.24
CA CYS A 505 5.87 -20.38 10.95
C CYS A 505 6.87 -20.53 12.11
N MET A 506 8.16 -20.49 11.77
CA MET A 506 9.22 -20.57 12.79
C MET A 506 9.54 -19.17 13.29
N ILE A 507 9.56 -19.00 14.63
CA ILE A 507 9.87 -17.70 15.25
C ILE A 507 11.30 -17.22 14.95
N GLU A 508 12.20 -18.14 14.59
CA GLU A 508 13.56 -17.89 14.17
C GLU A 508 13.65 -17.12 12.85
N GLU A 509 12.61 -17.18 12.03
CA GLU A 509 12.53 -16.47 10.74
C GLU A 509 12.09 -15.02 10.92
N GLU A 510 11.51 -14.66 12.07
CA GLU A 510 11.09 -13.31 12.35
C GLU A 510 12.28 -12.44 12.79
N LYS A 511 12.34 -11.23 12.24
CA LYS A 511 13.31 -10.21 12.60
C LYS A 511 12.62 -8.88 12.75
N MET A 512 13.09 -8.09 13.71
CA MET A 512 12.44 -6.85 14.09
C MET A 512 13.22 -5.61 13.63
N ALA A 513 12.63 -4.85 12.72
CA ALA A 513 12.98 -3.45 12.54
C ALA A 513 12.16 -2.59 13.50
N VAL A 514 12.64 -1.41 13.84
CA VAL A 514 11.94 -0.48 14.74
C VAL A 514 11.71 0.85 14.04
N ILE A 515 10.47 1.32 14.05
CA ILE A 515 10.08 2.62 13.51
C ILE A 515 10.03 3.62 14.66
N LEU A 516 10.79 4.70 14.53
CA LEU A 516 10.73 5.88 15.38
C LEU A 516 9.93 6.96 14.64
N GLN A 517 8.71 7.21 15.09
CA GLN A 517 7.78 8.12 14.40
C GLN A 517 7.37 9.24 15.34
N GLU A 518 7.44 10.50 14.88
CA GLU A 518 6.91 11.65 15.62
C GLU A 518 5.42 11.45 15.87
N VAL A 519 4.98 11.57 17.12
CA VAL A 519 3.55 11.54 17.44
C VAL A 519 2.92 12.84 16.94
N VAL A 520 1.86 12.70 16.15
CA VAL A 520 1.08 13.84 15.67
C VAL A 520 0.30 14.44 16.82
N GLY A 521 0.36 15.75 16.96
CA GLY A 521 -0.38 16.45 18.00
C GLY A 521 0.26 17.79 18.39
N ASN A 522 -0.39 18.44 19.33
CA ASN A 522 0.12 19.62 20.02
C ASN A 522 0.00 19.43 21.52
N GLU A 523 0.79 20.19 22.27
CA GLU A 523 0.73 20.23 23.72
C GLU A 523 -0.32 21.25 24.18
N TYR A 524 -1.25 20.81 25.03
CA TYR A 524 -2.29 21.60 25.65
C TYR A 524 -2.29 21.37 27.15
N ASN A 525 -1.84 22.35 27.91
CA ASN A 525 -1.82 22.27 29.39
C ASN A 525 -1.15 20.97 29.91
N GLY A 526 -0.02 20.61 29.32
CA GLY A 526 0.73 19.41 29.68
C GLY A 526 0.16 18.07 29.17
N LYS A 527 -0.82 18.12 28.30
CA LYS A 527 -1.38 16.98 27.56
C LYS A 527 -0.99 17.09 26.09
N TYR A 528 -0.42 16.04 25.51
CA TYR A 528 -0.05 16.02 24.10
C TYR A 528 -0.95 15.08 23.30
N TYR A 529 -1.69 15.61 22.33
CA TYR A 529 -2.64 14.84 21.52
C TYR A 529 -2.98 15.53 20.19
N PRO A 530 -3.39 14.78 19.13
CA PRO A 530 -3.96 15.33 17.90
C PRO A 530 -5.42 15.70 18.10
N ASN A 531 -5.92 16.60 17.25
CA ASN A 531 -7.34 16.99 17.30
C ASN A 531 -8.26 15.80 16.98
N ILE A 532 -7.92 14.99 15.98
CA ILE A 532 -8.70 13.81 15.59
C ILE A 532 -7.73 12.68 15.24
N SER A 533 -8.07 11.46 15.64
CA SER A 533 -7.43 10.23 15.17
C SER A 533 -8.48 9.29 14.62
N GLY A 534 -8.08 8.44 13.68
CA GLY A 534 -9.03 7.52 13.09
C GLY A 534 -8.38 6.38 12.33
N VAL A 535 -9.24 5.42 11.99
CA VAL A 535 -8.97 4.31 11.09
C VAL A 535 -10.02 4.33 9.99
N ALA A 536 -9.60 4.19 8.75
CA ALA A 536 -10.48 4.12 7.60
C ALA A 536 -10.18 2.88 6.76
N GLN A 537 -11.22 2.22 6.24
CA GLN A 537 -11.10 1.03 5.41
C GLN A 537 -11.81 1.26 4.07
N SER A 538 -11.18 0.85 2.98
CA SER A 538 -11.75 0.96 1.64
C SER A 538 -12.80 -0.12 1.34
N TYR A 539 -12.98 -1.08 2.24
CA TYR A 539 -14.00 -2.12 2.15
C TYR A 539 -14.73 -2.26 3.48
N ASN A 540 -16.06 -2.15 3.43
CA ASN A 540 -16.92 -2.29 4.59
C ASN A 540 -17.52 -3.69 4.63
N PHE A 541 -17.06 -4.52 5.56
CA PHE A 541 -17.58 -5.88 5.73
C PHE A 541 -19.02 -5.91 6.25
N TYR A 542 -19.52 -4.82 6.85
CA TYR A 542 -20.88 -4.70 7.39
C TYR A 542 -21.55 -3.42 6.87
N PRO A 543 -21.87 -3.36 5.58
CA PRO A 543 -22.63 -2.23 5.04
C PRO A 543 -24.05 -2.25 5.58
N PHE A 544 -24.63 -1.08 5.72
CA PHE A 544 -26.01 -0.91 6.19
C PHE A 544 -26.73 0.08 5.29
N SER A 545 -28.07 0.03 5.30
CA SER A 545 -28.89 0.84 4.41
C SER A 545 -28.54 0.61 2.93
N TYR A 546 -28.30 1.66 2.16
CA TYR A 546 -27.95 1.62 0.74
C TYR A 546 -26.42 1.63 0.49
N ILE A 547 -25.60 1.67 1.56
CA ILE A 547 -24.13 1.62 1.45
C ILE A 547 -23.68 0.27 0.90
N LYS A 548 -22.75 0.31 -0.06
CA LYS A 548 -22.12 -0.90 -0.59
C LYS A 548 -20.83 -1.22 0.17
N PRO A 549 -20.37 -2.46 0.15
CA PRO A 549 -19.08 -2.82 0.74
C PRO A 549 -17.90 -1.94 0.23
N GLU A 550 -17.89 -1.61 -1.06
CA GLU A 550 -16.85 -0.83 -1.73
C GLU A 550 -16.88 0.66 -1.36
N ASP A 551 -17.93 1.14 -0.72
CA ASP A 551 -18.01 2.54 -0.25
C ASP A 551 -17.16 2.78 1.01
N GLY A 552 -16.63 1.71 1.62
CA GLY A 552 -15.76 1.78 2.77
C GLY A 552 -16.43 2.34 4.04
N PHE A 553 -15.64 2.58 5.04
CA PHE A 553 -16.05 3.28 6.27
C PHE A 553 -14.86 3.89 6.98
N ALA A 554 -15.12 4.79 7.92
CA ALA A 554 -14.14 5.35 8.84
C ALA A 554 -14.69 5.37 10.27
N VAL A 555 -13.78 5.21 11.22
CA VAL A 555 -14.02 5.42 12.66
C VAL A 555 -13.08 6.52 13.14
N ILE A 556 -13.61 7.49 13.87
CA ILE A 556 -12.85 8.64 14.35
C ILE A 556 -13.13 8.92 15.82
N ALA A 557 -12.13 9.46 16.49
CA ALA A 557 -12.20 9.89 17.88
C ALA A 557 -11.32 11.12 18.13
N LEU A 558 -11.55 11.78 19.24
CA LEU A 558 -10.70 12.83 19.78
C LEU A 558 -9.52 12.24 20.54
N GLY A 559 -8.34 12.88 20.44
CA GLY A 559 -7.15 12.45 21.13
C GLY A 559 -6.33 11.42 20.39
N LEU A 560 -5.49 10.66 21.07
CA LEU A 560 -4.56 9.67 20.51
C LEU A 560 -5.28 8.50 19.83
N GLY A 561 -4.69 8.00 18.73
CA GLY A 561 -5.18 6.85 17.97
C GLY A 561 -5.28 5.55 18.78
N ALA A 562 -4.53 5.43 19.90
CA ALA A 562 -4.65 4.32 20.84
C ALA A 562 -6.10 4.10 21.32
N TYR A 563 -6.91 5.16 21.39
CA TYR A 563 -8.32 5.09 21.71
C TYR A 563 -9.11 4.32 20.64
N VAL A 564 -8.82 4.59 19.37
CA VAL A 564 -9.51 3.96 18.23
C VAL A 564 -9.12 2.49 18.09
N VAL A 565 -7.82 2.20 18.07
CA VAL A 565 -7.32 0.82 17.90
C VAL A 565 -7.57 -0.07 19.13
N GLY A 566 -7.75 0.53 20.31
CA GLY A 566 -8.17 -0.15 21.54
C GLY A 566 -9.63 -0.62 21.52
N GLY A 567 -10.42 -0.24 20.51
CA GLY A 567 -11.83 -0.65 20.39
C GLY A 567 -12.79 0.14 21.29
N GLU A 568 -12.39 1.34 21.72
CA GLU A 568 -13.23 2.23 22.53
C GLU A 568 -14.39 2.82 21.70
N LYS A 569 -15.29 3.57 22.35
CA LYS A 569 -16.46 4.19 21.68
C LYS A 569 -16.04 5.28 20.71
N THR A 570 -16.11 5.02 19.42
CA THR A 570 -15.73 5.91 18.34
C THR A 570 -16.95 6.34 17.50
N TYR A 571 -16.82 7.44 16.78
CA TYR A 571 -17.82 7.82 15.80
C TYR A 571 -17.55 7.16 14.45
N ARG A 572 -18.52 6.38 13.96
CA ARG A 572 -18.44 5.64 12.68
C ARG A 572 -19.26 6.34 11.60
N PHE A 573 -18.69 6.47 10.40
CA PHE A 573 -19.38 7.01 9.23
C PHE A 573 -18.83 6.41 7.93
N CYS A 574 -19.60 6.57 6.84
CA CYS A 574 -19.14 6.27 5.50
C CYS A 574 -18.56 7.55 4.87
N PRO A 575 -17.29 7.56 4.40
CA PRO A 575 -16.68 8.74 3.78
C PRO A 575 -17.45 9.25 2.56
N ARG A 576 -18.02 8.35 1.76
CA ARG A 576 -18.83 8.68 0.58
C ARG A 576 -20.19 9.27 0.94
N TYR A 577 -20.74 8.91 2.11
CA TYR A 577 -22.04 9.37 2.60
C TYR A 577 -21.96 9.92 4.04
N PRO A 578 -21.16 10.99 4.28
CA PRO A 578 -20.84 11.45 5.64
C PRO A 578 -22.04 11.98 6.43
N LYS A 579 -23.12 12.38 5.73
CA LYS A 579 -24.34 12.92 6.34
C LYS A 579 -25.35 11.86 6.74
N LEU A 580 -25.08 10.58 6.42
CA LEU A 580 -25.96 9.49 6.79
C LEU A 580 -25.84 9.22 8.29
N GLN A 581 -26.90 9.54 9.03
CA GLN A 581 -26.96 9.25 10.47
C GLN A 581 -27.42 7.81 10.69
N LEU A 582 -26.69 7.09 11.52
CA LEU A 582 -26.85 5.67 11.77
C LEU A 582 -27.60 5.33 13.05
N ALA A 583 -27.62 6.27 13.97
CA ALA A 583 -28.13 6.07 15.32
C ALA A 583 -29.16 7.14 15.69
N SER A 584 -30.10 6.79 16.57
CA SER A 584 -31.01 7.76 17.19
C SER A 584 -30.21 8.77 18.04
N ILE A 585 -30.80 9.92 18.34
CA ILE A 585 -30.17 10.93 19.22
C ILE A 585 -29.83 10.34 20.60
N GLN A 586 -30.70 9.50 21.13
CA GLN A 586 -30.51 8.83 22.43
C GLN A 586 -29.35 7.83 22.37
N ASP A 587 -29.23 7.05 21.28
CA ASP A 587 -28.12 6.12 21.09
C ASP A 587 -26.79 6.88 20.92
N MET A 588 -26.79 7.95 20.15
CA MET A 588 -25.59 8.79 20.00
C MET A 588 -25.15 9.39 21.35
N ALA A 589 -26.08 9.80 22.20
CA ALA A 589 -25.74 10.34 23.53
C ALA A 589 -25.19 9.27 24.46
N ARG A 590 -25.73 8.03 24.39
CA ARG A 590 -25.28 6.89 25.20
C ARG A 590 -23.91 6.40 24.75
N ASP A 591 -23.70 6.26 23.45
CA ASP A 591 -22.55 5.60 22.86
C ASP A 591 -21.47 6.58 22.38
N SER A 592 -21.60 7.88 22.69
CA SER A 592 -20.60 8.90 22.41
C SER A 592 -19.33 8.70 23.25
N GLN A 593 -18.18 9.10 22.70
CA GLN A 593 -16.91 9.22 23.41
C GLN A 593 -17.08 10.10 24.67
N LYS A 594 -16.54 9.67 25.81
CA LYS A 594 -16.64 10.37 27.10
C LYS A 594 -15.29 10.81 27.64
N TYR A 595 -14.23 10.14 27.25
CA TYR A 595 -12.86 10.43 27.63
C TYR A 595 -11.94 10.25 26.42
N PHE A 596 -10.73 10.74 26.52
CA PHE A 596 -9.74 10.63 25.46
C PHE A 596 -8.37 10.31 26.03
N TYR A 597 -7.48 9.78 25.21
CA TYR A 597 -6.11 9.51 25.55
C TYR A 597 -5.19 10.63 25.10
N ALA A 598 -4.25 11.01 25.94
CA ALA A 598 -3.17 11.94 25.66
C ALA A 598 -1.85 11.46 26.29
N ILE A 599 -0.72 11.86 25.73
CA ILE A 599 0.58 11.67 26.38
C ILE A 599 0.70 12.72 27.51
N ASP A 600 1.07 12.25 28.69
CA ASP A 600 1.35 13.11 29.85
C ASP A 600 2.72 13.77 29.69
N MET A 601 2.74 15.08 29.58
CA MET A 601 3.96 15.88 29.42
C MET A 601 4.48 16.49 30.74
N ILE A 602 3.74 16.32 31.80
CA ILE A 602 4.04 16.98 33.09
C ILE A 602 4.76 16.01 34.04
N HIS A 603 4.30 14.75 34.09
CA HIS A 603 4.81 13.77 35.04
C HIS A 603 5.92 12.93 34.41
N PRO A 604 7.19 13.20 34.75
CA PRO A 604 8.33 12.47 34.16
C PRO A 604 8.49 11.04 34.68
N ASP A 605 7.75 10.67 35.73
CA ASP A 605 7.89 9.39 36.43
C ASP A 605 6.99 8.31 35.80
N TYR A 606 7.29 7.92 34.59
CA TYR A 606 6.72 6.75 33.92
C TYR A 606 7.78 5.64 33.82
N ASN A 607 7.32 4.39 33.79
CA ASN A 607 8.22 3.24 33.72
C ASN A 607 7.77 2.28 32.61
N LEU A 608 8.43 2.35 31.47
CA LEU A 608 8.08 1.52 30.30
C LEU A 608 8.14 0.01 30.58
N VAL A 609 9.08 -0.42 31.43
CA VAL A 609 9.27 -1.84 31.75
C VAL A 609 8.14 -2.38 32.61
N LYS A 610 7.68 -1.57 33.58
CA LYS A 610 6.67 -1.95 34.57
C LYS A 610 5.25 -1.70 34.06
N ASP A 611 5.03 -0.50 33.50
CA ASP A 611 3.70 -0.01 33.16
C ASP A 611 3.31 -0.34 31.69
N GLY A 612 4.26 -0.89 30.89
CA GLY A 612 4.02 -1.36 29.53
C GLY A 612 3.78 -0.26 28.52
N GLU A 613 2.95 -0.55 27.51
CA GLU A 613 2.69 0.35 26.38
C GLU A 613 1.97 1.64 26.78
N ASP A 614 1.18 1.58 27.84
CA ASP A 614 0.37 2.69 28.33
C ASP A 614 1.12 3.60 29.33
N ALA A 615 2.42 3.34 29.58
CA ALA A 615 3.21 4.01 30.60
C ALA A 615 3.14 5.56 30.57
N ALA A 616 3.20 6.15 29.39
CA ALA A 616 3.12 7.59 29.19
C ALA A 616 1.72 8.10 28.79
N ILE A 617 0.73 7.20 28.65
CA ILE A 617 -0.62 7.54 28.25
C ILE A 617 -1.49 7.75 29.49
N ARG A 618 -2.33 8.79 29.45
CA ARG A 618 -3.34 9.03 30.48
C ARG A 618 -4.70 9.27 29.84
N SER A 619 -5.74 8.83 30.55
CA SER A 619 -7.14 9.07 30.20
C SER A 619 -7.60 10.38 30.82
N TYR A 620 -8.23 11.24 30.04
CA TYR A 620 -8.78 12.52 30.47
C TYR A 620 -10.25 12.63 30.05
N ASP A 621 -11.06 13.28 30.90
CA ASP A 621 -12.45 13.59 30.56
C ASP A 621 -12.54 14.60 29.39
N LEU A 622 -13.60 14.54 28.60
CA LEU A 622 -13.82 15.47 27.48
C LEU A 622 -13.86 16.94 27.89
N LYS A 623 -14.15 17.23 29.15
CA LYS A 623 -14.07 18.59 29.69
C LYS A 623 -12.67 19.19 29.50
N ALA A 624 -11.62 18.39 29.60
CA ALA A 624 -10.25 18.85 29.37
C ALA A 624 -10.02 19.30 27.93
N ILE A 625 -10.59 18.63 26.91
CA ILE A 625 -10.56 19.08 25.49
C ILE A 625 -11.38 20.35 25.29
N GLU A 626 -12.51 20.48 25.99
CA GLU A 626 -13.34 21.70 25.95
C GLU A 626 -12.56 22.90 26.53
N GLU A 627 -11.87 22.72 27.66
CA GLU A 627 -11.00 23.74 28.27
C GLU A 627 -9.79 24.09 27.39
N ASP A 628 -9.26 23.11 26.63
CA ASP A 628 -8.20 23.33 25.64
C ASP A 628 -8.69 24.01 24.35
N GLY A 629 -10.02 24.20 24.18
CA GLY A 629 -10.65 24.86 23.03
C GLY A 629 -10.73 24.00 21.77
N ASN A 630 -10.57 22.68 21.89
CA ASN A 630 -10.52 21.76 20.75
C ASN A 630 -11.81 20.94 20.52
N LEU A 631 -12.85 21.13 21.35
CA LEU A 631 -14.09 20.35 21.25
C LEU A 631 -15.12 20.96 20.28
N GLN A 632 -15.11 22.28 20.07
CA GLN A 632 -16.17 23.06 19.45
C GLN A 632 -16.65 22.55 18.08
N HIS A 633 -15.71 22.10 17.22
CA HIS A 633 -16.07 21.62 15.87
C HIS A 633 -16.32 20.11 15.81
N CYS A 634 -16.08 19.43 16.92
CA CYS A 634 -16.10 17.98 16.99
C CYS A 634 -17.28 17.40 17.78
N ALA A 635 -18.02 18.24 18.49
CA ALA A 635 -19.12 17.79 19.34
C ALA A 635 -20.37 18.65 19.19
N SER A 636 -21.48 18.05 19.57
CA SER A 636 -22.78 18.70 19.78
C SER A 636 -23.17 18.65 21.25
N VAL A 637 -24.14 19.45 21.63
CA VAL A 637 -24.73 19.47 22.97
C VAL A 637 -26.12 18.86 22.93
N TYR A 638 -26.42 17.89 23.78
CA TYR A 638 -27.76 17.37 23.92
C TYR A 638 -28.55 18.22 24.93
N ASP A 639 -29.56 18.90 24.44
CA ASP A 639 -30.50 19.71 25.24
C ASP A 639 -31.65 18.82 25.71
N PHE A 640 -31.56 18.37 26.94
CA PHE A 640 -32.61 17.56 27.57
C PHE A 640 -33.98 18.23 27.66
N MET A 641 -34.01 19.55 27.74
CA MET A 641 -35.27 20.28 27.90
C MET A 641 -36.11 20.27 26.62
N ASN A 642 -35.41 20.25 25.49
CA ASN A 642 -36.04 20.37 24.17
C ASN A 642 -35.89 19.06 23.36
N ASP A 643 -35.31 18.01 23.93
CA ASP A 643 -34.98 16.74 23.26
C ASP A 643 -34.34 16.92 21.87
N ARG A 644 -33.29 17.77 21.81
CA ARG A 644 -32.61 18.10 20.56
C ARG A 644 -31.11 18.20 20.74
N ILE A 645 -30.41 17.95 19.65
CA ILE A 645 -28.98 18.23 19.53
C ILE A 645 -28.78 19.66 19.00
N GLY A 646 -27.91 20.44 19.66
CA GLY A 646 -27.52 21.77 19.29
C GLY A 646 -26.02 21.98 19.27
N PHE A 647 -25.59 23.15 18.77
CA PHE A 647 -24.18 23.54 18.68
C PHE A 647 -23.79 24.62 19.69
N ASP A 648 -24.71 25.01 20.53
CA ASP A 648 -24.47 26.05 21.54
C ASP A 648 -23.89 25.43 22.82
N PHE A 649 -22.60 25.56 23.01
CA PHE A 649 -21.88 25.08 24.17
C PHE A 649 -22.23 25.83 25.48
N SER A 650 -22.96 26.93 25.42
CA SER A 650 -23.49 27.61 26.62
C SER A 650 -24.67 26.86 27.25
N VAL A 651 -25.32 25.96 26.50
CA VAL A 651 -26.43 25.13 26.98
C VAL A 651 -25.87 24.03 27.88
N ARG A 652 -26.52 23.83 29.03
CA ARG A 652 -26.18 22.70 29.92
C ARG A 652 -26.71 21.39 29.34
N GLY A 653 -25.79 20.45 29.06
CA GLY A 653 -26.13 19.12 28.57
C GLY A 653 -24.87 18.32 28.29
N PRO A 654 -24.99 16.99 28.12
CA PRO A 654 -23.86 16.15 27.77
C PRO A 654 -23.33 16.52 26.38
N ARG A 655 -22.04 16.45 26.25
CA ARG A 655 -21.34 16.62 24.99
C ARG A 655 -21.41 15.31 24.20
N ILE A 656 -21.83 15.37 22.94
CA ILE A 656 -21.88 14.24 22.02
C ILE A 656 -20.84 14.45 20.96
N VAL A 657 -19.81 13.59 20.92
CA VAL A 657 -18.75 13.62 19.92
C VAL A 657 -19.27 12.97 18.64
N ASN A 658 -19.74 13.78 17.70
CA ASN A 658 -20.33 13.36 16.42
C ASN A 658 -19.81 14.16 15.22
N PHE A 659 -18.78 14.98 15.41
CA PHE A 659 -18.08 15.75 14.39
C PHE A 659 -18.97 16.54 13.42
N PRO A 660 -19.97 17.27 13.89
CA PRO A 660 -21.01 17.81 13.04
C PRO A 660 -20.50 18.87 12.05
N ASP A 661 -19.64 19.81 12.50
CA ASP A 661 -19.09 20.85 11.62
C ASP A 661 -18.22 20.24 10.51
N ILE A 662 -17.57 19.11 10.79
CA ILE A 662 -16.67 18.42 9.87
C ILE A 662 -17.47 17.58 8.86
N LEU A 663 -18.43 16.77 9.34
CA LEU A 663 -19.11 15.79 8.49
C LEU A 663 -20.35 16.35 7.80
N GLN A 664 -21.07 17.32 8.43
CA GLN A 664 -22.28 17.91 7.87
C GLN A 664 -21.99 19.20 7.09
N TYR A 665 -21.08 20.04 7.60
CA TYR A 665 -20.80 21.37 7.07
C TYR A 665 -19.43 21.52 6.39
N ASP A 666 -18.64 20.44 6.31
CA ASP A 666 -17.35 20.40 5.60
C ASP A 666 -16.36 21.48 6.09
N TYR A 667 -16.33 21.72 7.40
CA TYR A 667 -15.40 22.67 8.03
C TYR A 667 -13.95 22.36 7.67
N ILE A 668 -13.59 21.08 7.68
CA ILE A 668 -12.44 20.51 7.01
C ILE A 668 -12.93 19.38 6.11
N PRO A 669 -12.38 19.20 4.89
CA PRO A 669 -12.85 18.21 3.93
C PRO A 669 -12.40 16.78 4.29
N LEU A 670 -12.69 16.35 5.53
CA LEU A 670 -12.22 15.05 6.05
C LEU A 670 -12.84 13.89 5.29
N ALA A 671 -14.14 13.90 5.08
CA ALA A 671 -14.86 12.80 4.44
C ALA A 671 -14.40 12.61 2.99
N SER A 672 -14.37 13.69 2.21
CA SER A 672 -13.88 13.63 0.82
C SER A 672 -12.40 13.29 0.73
N THR A 673 -11.58 13.74 1.68
CA THR A 673 -10.17 13.34 1.77
C THR A 673 -10.02 11.83 1.97
N LEU A 674 -10.80 11.26 2.89
CA LEU A 674 -10.78 9.83 3.15
C LEU A 674 -11.26 9.02 1.95
N ASP A 675 -12.35 9.42 1.29
CA ASP A 675 -12.87 8.74 0.09
C ASP A 675 -11.82 8.72 -1.03
N ILE A 676 -11.18 9.87 -1.30
CA ILE A 676 -10.13 9.99 -2.31
C ILE A 676 -8.90 9.14 -1.95
N LEU A 677 -8.42 9.23 -0.71
CA LEU A 677 -7.21 8.51 -0.29
C LEU A 677 -7.42 7.00 -0.28
N LEU A 678 -8.56 6.52 0.21
CA LEU A 678 -8.89 5.09 0.22
C LEU A 678 -8.97 4.52 -1.19
N ASP A 679 -9.59 5.25 -2.13
CA ASP A 679 -9.68 4.84 -3.53
C ASP A 679 -8.28 4.80 -4.18
N ILE A 680 -7.50 5.85 -4.04
CA ILE A 680 -6.15 5.94 -4.59
C ILE A 680 -5.22 4.87 -4.01
N PHE A 681 -5.21 4.68 -2.68
CA PHE A 681 -4.35 3.70 -2.04
C PHE A 681 -4.77 2.27 -2.35
N SER A 682 -6.06 1.99 -2.42
CA SER A 682 -6.56 0.67 -2.84
C SER A 682 -6.14 0.32 -4.26
N GLN A 683 -6.22 1.28 -5.19
CA GLN A 683 -5.74 1.11 -6.56
C GLN A 683 -4.22 0.94 -6.63
N ALA A 684 -3.47 1.73 -5.86
CA ALA A 684 -2.01 1.67 -5.85
C ALA A 684 -1.47 0.35 -5.25
N MET A 685 -2.16 -0.20 -4.25
CA MET A 685 -1.80 -1.48 -3.63
C MET A 685 -2.39 -2.70 -4.36
N GLY A 686 -3.39 -2.49 -5.23
CA GLY A 686 -4.10 -3.56 -5.93
C GLY A 686 -4.97 -4.44 -5.03
N ALA A 687 -5.29 -3.96 -3.82
CA ALA A 687 -6.11 -4.63 -2.81
C ALA A 687 -6.86 -3.60 -1.97
N PRO A 688 -7.99 -3.96 -1.33
CA PRO A 688 -8.59 -3.11 -0.31
C PRO A 688 -7.57 -2.76 0.78
N VAL A 689 -7.71 -1.58 1.36
CA VAL A 689 -6.74 -1.08 2.34
C VAL A 689 -7.41 -0.62 3.63
N GLU A 690 -6.65 -0.72 4.72
CA GLU A 690 -6.90 -0.01 5.96
C GLU A 690 -5.83 1.07 6.14
N MET A 691 -6.26 2.25 6.55
CA MET A 691 -5.42 3.42 6.77
C MET A 691 -5.61 3.96 8.18
N GLU A 692 -4.53 4.04 8.95
CA GLU A 692 -4.49 4.78 10.21
C GLU A 692 -4.10 6.24 9.93
N PHE A 693 -4.79 7.17 10.56
CA PHE A 693 -4.55 8.60 10.32
C PHE A 693 -4.76 9.47 11.55
N ALA A 694 -4.19 10.64 11.50
CA ALA A 694 -4.46 11.72 12.46
C ALA A 694 -4.69 13.05 11.72
N VAL A 695 -5.54 13.90 12.28
CA VAL A 695 -5.75 15.26 11.79
C VAL A 695 -5.41 16.23 12.89
N ASN A 696 -4.56 17.17 12.59
CA ASN A 696 -4.07 18.13 13.56
C ASN A 696 -4.04 19.55 12.99
N ARG A 697 -4.26 20.54 13.85
CA ARG A 697 -4.17 21.95 13.47
C ARG A 697 -2.82 22.50 13.93
N GLU A 698 -1.97 22.84 12.99
CA GLU A 698 -0.64 23.40 13.23
C GLU A 698 -0.52 24.78 12.58
N ASN A 699 -0.09 25.78 13.32
CA ASN A 699 0.10 27.15 12.81
C ASN A 699 -1.15 27.69 12.08
N LYS A 700 -2.34 27.38 12.57
CA LYS A 700 -3.67 27.72 11.99
C LYS A 700 -4.03 26.95 10.69
N GLU A 701 -3.19 26.06 10.20
CA GLU A 701 -3.47 25.19 9.06
C GLU A 701 -3.86 23.79 9.53
N TRP A 702 -4.85 23.20 8.87
CA TRP A 702 -5.23 21.81 9.09
C TRP A 702 -4.37 20.90 8.25
N LYS A 703 -3.86 19.85 8.88
CA LYS A 703 -3.03 18.81 8.24
C LYS A 703 -3.62 17.45 8.52
N PHE A 704 -3.59 16.61 7.50
CA PHE A 704 -3.95 15.20 7.56
C PHE A 704 -2.67 14.37 7.49
N TYR A 705 -2.44 13.56 8.50
CA TYR A 705 -1.29 12.69 8.59
C TYR A 705 -1.69 11.24 8.36
N VAL A 706 -1.09 10.59 7.36
CA VAL A 706 -1.20 9.14 7.18
C VAL A 706 -0.15 8.47 8.06
N LEU A 707 -0.59 7.69 9.05
CA LEU A 707 0.27 7.06 10.04
C LEU A 707 0.71 5.66 9.62
N GLN A 708 -0.18 4.91 8.99
CA GLN A 708 0.08 3.57 8.46
C GLN A 708 -0.94 3.24 7.39
N ILE A 709 -0.53 2.39 6.45
CA ILE A 709 -1.42 1.72 5.49
C ILE A 709 -1.08 0.24 5.47
N LYS A 710 -2.12 -0.58 5.43
CA LYS A 710 -1.97 -2.03 5.27
C LYS A 710 -3.07 -2.58 4.36
N PRO A 711 -2.77 -3.67 3.61
CA PRO A 711 -3.79 -4.32 2.80
C PRO A 711 -4.82 -5.02 3.70
N LEU A 712 -6.07 -5.03 3.26
CA LEU A 712 -7.12 -5.85 3.83
C LEU A 712 -7.24 -7.14 3.03
N ILE A 713 -7.26 -8.27 3.71
CA ILE A 713 -7.45 -9.57 3.08
C ILE A 713 -8.94 -9.76 2.80
N LYS A 714 -9.24 -9.98 1.51
CA LYS A 714 -10.57 -10.34 1.06
C LYS A 714 -10.55 -11.82 0.66
N ASN A 715 -11.18 -12.67 1.44
CA ASN A 715 -11.34 -14.08 1.08
C ASN A 715 -12.33 -14.20 -0.08
N GLU A 716 -11.85 -14.54 -1.28
CA GLU A 716 -12.63 -14.64 -2.51
C GLU A 716 -13.31 -16.01 -2.73
N TYR A 717 -13.23 -16.92 -1.80
CA TYR A 717 -13.90 -18.20 -1.92
C TYR A 717 -15.42 -18.01 -1.82
N HIS A 718 -16.10 -18.06 -2.96
CA HIS A 718 -17.55 -17.98 -3.03
C HIS A 718 -18.16 -19.37 -2.79
N MET A 719 -18.88 -19.49 -1.69
CA MET A 719 -19.81 -20.59 -1.50
C MET A 719 -21.22 -20.01 -1.45
N ASP A 720 -22.04 -20.36 -2.43
CA ASP A 720 -23.46 -20.01 -2.40
C ASP A 720 -24.15 -20.95 -1.39
N ILE A 721 -24.67 -20.39 -0.31
CA ILE A 721 -25.47 -21.18 0.64
C ILE A 721 -26.81 -21.42 -0.02
N ASP A 722 -27.05 -22.67 -0.45
CA ASP A 722 -28.36 -23.10 -0.92
C ASP A 722 -29.28 -23.26 0.29
N LYS A 723 -30.08 -22.23 0.55
CA LYS A 723 -31.01 -22.19 1.71
C LYS A 723 -32.05 -23.28 1.67
N GLU A 724 -32.36 -23.86 0.53
CA GLU A 724 -33.38 -24.88 0.34
C GLU A 724 -32.93 -26.26 0.88
N ASN A 725 -31.63 -26.46 1.04
CA ASN A 725 -31.02 -27.71 1.48
C ASN A 725 -30.58 -27.70 2.94
N ILE A 726 -30.80 -26.63 3.73
CA ILE A 726 -30.44 -26.58 5.15
C ILE A 726 -31.70 -26.82 6.01
N ASP A 727 -31.68 -27.85 6.83
CA ASP A 727 -32.70 -28.13 7.82
C ASP A 727 -32.65 -27.10 8.97
N MET A 728 -33.43 -26.05 8.82
CA MET A 728 -33.47 -24.95 9.80
C MET A 728 -34.05 -25.35 11.14
N SER A 729 -34.75 -26.53 11.24
CA SER A 729 -35.24 -27.03 12.52
C SER A 729 -34.14 -27.50 13.47
N LYS A 730 -32.95 -27.79 12.91
CA LYS A 730 -31.71 -28.15 13.62
C LYS A 730 -30.72 -26.99 13.74
N ALA A 731 -31.13 -25.77 13.37
CA ALA A 731 -30.26 -24.63 13.46
C ALA A 731 -29.98 -24.24 14.92
N ILE A 732 -28.70 -24.28 15.28
CA ILE A 732 -28.19 -23.82 16.57
C ILE A 732 -28.08 -22.31 16.58
N LEU A 733 -27.64 -21.76 15.45
CA LEU A 733 -27.43 -20.33 15.27
C LEU A 733 -27.67 -19.92 13.83
N ARG A 734 -28.27 -18.76 13.65
CA ARG A 734 -28.32 -18.06 12.40
C ARG A 734 -27.93 -16.60 12.62
N ALA A 735 -27.03 -16.10 11.79
CA ALA A 735 -26.60 -14.69 11.75
C ALA A 735 -26.74 -14.13 10.34
N ASP A 736 -27.39 -12.99 10.20
CA ASP A 736 -27.45 -12.22 8.95
C ASP A 736 -26.38 -11.12 8.91
N LYS A 737 -25.44 -11.14 9.83
CA LYS A 737 -24.21 -10.32 9.88
C LYS A 737 -23.06 -11.27 10.21
N GLY A 738 -22.70 -12.13 9.25
CA GLY A 738 -21.62 -13.09 9.38
C GLY A 738 -20.49 -12.80 8.41
N MET A 739 -19.27 -13.08 8.85
CA MET A 739 -18.06 -13.11 8.04
C MET A 739 -17.49 -14.51 8.00
N GLY A 740 -16.85 -14.79 6.89
CA GLY A 740 -16.30 -16.10 6.56
C GLY A 740 -16.98 -16.66 5.32
N ASN A 741 -16.30 -17.56 4.64
CA ASN A 741 -16.81 -18.24 3.46
C ASN A 741 -16.52 -19.74 3.56
N GLY A 742 -17.48 -20.55 3.12
CA GLY A 742 -17.29 -21.98 3.02
C GLY A 742 -18.12 -22.80 4.01
N LYS A 743 -17.71 -24.04 4.15
CA LYS A 743 -18.36 -25.03 5.01
C LYS A 743 -17.32 -25.63 5.95
N ILE A 744 -17.61 -25.64 7.25
CA ILE A 744 -16.81 -26.29 8.30
C ILE A 744 -17.62 -27.43 8.89
N THR A 745 -17.04 -28.63 9.06
CA THR A 745 -17.75 -29.84 9.50
C THR A 745 -17.00 -30.64 10.56
N ASP A 746 -15.99 -30.06 11.18
CA ASP A 746 -15.05 -30.71 12.10
C ASP A 746 -15.10 -30.19 13.54
N ILE A 747 -16.05 -29.31 13.87
CA ILE A 747 -16.16 -28.72 15.21
C ILE A 747 -17.23 -29.45 16.02
N GLN A 748 -16.84 -29.94 17.20
CA GLN A 748 -17.75 -30.54 18.18
C GLN A 748 -17.84 -29.74 19.47
N ASP A 749 -16.83 -28.95 19.79
CA ASP A 749 -16.73 -28.25 21.06
C ASP A 749 -17.26 -26.81 20.94
N LEU A 750 -18.01 -26.38 21.97
CA LEU A 750 -18.56 -25.04 22.04
C LEU A 750 -18.34 -24.48 23.45
N ILE A 751 -17.72 -23.32 23.51
CA ILE A 751 -17.50 -22.53 24.72
C ILE A 751 -18.44 -21.31 24.66
N TYR A 752 -19.21 -21.10 25.72
CA TYR A 752 -20.09 -19.95 25.75
C TYR A 752 -20.24 -19.33 27.13
N VAL A 753 -20.47 -18.04 27.15
CA VAL A 753 -20.91 -17.29 28.33
C VAL A 753 -22.43 -17.39 28.38
N ASP A 754 -23.02 -18.05 29.42
CA ASP A 754 -24.47 -18.17 29.54
C ASP A 754 -25.11 -16.80 29.81
N PRO A 755 -25.95 -16.24 28.93
CA PRO A 755 -26.57 -14.93 29.12
C PRO A 755 -27.35 -14.76 30.43
N ARG A 756 -27.77 -15.87 31.01
CA ARG A 756 -28.53 -15.85 32.30
C ARG A 756 -27.64 -15.55 33.51
N HIS A 757 -26.34 -15.77 33.37
CA HIS A 757 -25.32 -15.52 34.40
C HIS A 757 -24.41 -14.37 34.09
N PHE A 758 -24.63 -13.69 32.95
CA PHE A 758 -23.79 -12.59 32.49
C PHE A 758 -23.86 -11.38 33.45
N ASP A 759 -22.72 -10.96 33.92
CA ASP A 759 -22.53 -9.73 34.71
C ASP A 759 -21.51 -8.81 34.01
N ARG A 760 -21.99 -7.67 33.47
CA ARG A 760 -21.16 -6.71 32.75
C ARG A 760 -20.00 -6.13 33.58
N LEU A 761 -20.03 -6.22 34.90
CA LEU A 761 -18.97 -5.74 35.77
C LEU A 761 -17.85 -6.78 35.99
N ARG A 762 -18.08 -8.01 35.55
CA ARG A 762 -17.16 -9.15 35.77
C ARG A 762 -16.63 -9.73 34.45
N THR A 763 -16.57 -8.93 33.40
CA THR A 763 -16.10 -9.38 32.05
C THR A 763 -14.63 -9.80 32.03
N GLU A 764 -13.78 -9.25 32.94
CA GLU A 764 -12.39 -9.70 33.11
C GLU A 764 -12.32 -11.15 33.63
N GLN A 765 -13.15 -11.49 34.57
CA GLN A 765 -13.21 -12.88 35.06
C GLN A 765 -13.69 -13.83 33.97
N MET A 766 -14.65 -13.39 33.13
CA MET A 766 -15.10 -14.19 31.98
C MET A 766 -13.96 -14.41 30.99
N ALA A 767 -13.11 -13.40 30.77
CA ALA A 767 -11.93 -13.53 29.91
C ALA A 767 -10.95 -14.59 30.45
N GLU A 768 -10.66 -14.58 31.76
CA GLU A 768 -9.82 -15.60 32.38
C GLU A 768 -10.43 -17.01 32.32
N GLU A 769 -11.74 -17.13 32.47
CA GLU A 769 -12.43 -18.43 32.34
C GLU A 769 -12.40 -18.94 30.88
N VAL A 770 -12.54 -18.07 29.87
CA VAL A 770 -12.39 -18.43 28.47
C VAL A 770 -10.97 -18.86 28.16
N LYS A 771 -9.96 -18.10 28.65
CA LYS A 771 -8.56 -18.48 28.54
C LYS A 771 -8.27 -19.87 29.09
N PHE A 772 -8.78 -20.17 30.28
CA PHE A 772 -8.66 -21.51 30.87
C PHE A 772 -9.16 -22.61 29.96
N PHE A 773 -10.33 -22.48 29.33
CA PHE A 773 -10.85 -23.45 28.40
C PHE A 773 -10.05 -23.54 27.10
N ASN A 774 -9.61 -22.39 26.58
CA ASN A 774 -8.78 -22.35 25.38
C ASN A 774 -7.46 -23.09 25.59
N GLU A 775 -6.78 -22.90 26.71
CA GLU A 775 -5.53 -23.62 27.03
C GLU A 775 -5.73 -25.14 27.10
N LYS A 776 -6.85 -25.61 27.62
CA LYS A 776 -7.19 -27.05 27.63
C LYS A 776 -7.39 -27.59 26.21
N LEU A 777 -8.13 -26.86 25.36
CA LEU A 777 -8.42 -27.29 23.99
C LEU A 777 -7.20 -27.13 23.08
N LYS A 778 -6.30 -26.17 23.39
CA LYS A 778 -5.03 -26.02 22.75
C LYS A 778 -4.10 -27.22 22.99
N ALA A 779 -4.06 -27.75 24.19
CA ALA A 779 -3.27 -28.94 24.52
C ALA A 779 -3.68 -30.20 23.72
N THR A 780 -4.91 -30.26 23.25
CA THR A 780 -5.46 -31.36 22.42
C THR A 780 -5.67 -30.99 20.96
N ASP A 781 -5.22 -29.82 20.56
CA ASP A 781 -5.41 -29.23 19.22
C ASP A 781 -6.88 -29.23 18.73
N THR A 782 -7.81 -28.99 19.64
CA THR A 782 -9.24 -29.13 19.38
C THR A 782 -9.87 -27.77 19.05
N PRO A 783 -10.44 -27.59 17.83
CA PRO A 783 -11.16 -26.37 17.46
C PRO A 783 -12.51 -26.26 18.15
N TYR A 784 -12.97 -25.01 18.41
CA TYR A 784 -14.23 -24.78 19.06
C TYR A 784 -14.99 -23.57 18.54
N ILE A 785 -16.28 -23.45 18.87
CA ILE A 785 -17.12 -22.29 18.66
C ILE A 785 -17.13 -21.48 19.95
N LEU A 786 -16.86 -20.17 19.87
CA LEU A 786 -16.91 -19.23 21.00
C LEU A 786 -18.17 -18.35 20.88
N ILE A 787 -19.01 -18.32 21.90
CA ILE A 787 -20.21 -17.46 21.95
C ILE A 787 -20.18 -16.60 23.22
N GLY A 788 -20.39 -15.31 23.10
CA GLY A 788 -20.50 -14.45 24.28
C GLY A 788 -21.19 -13.11 24.04
N PRO A 789 -21.65 -12.47 25.14
CA PRO A 789 -22.26 -11.15 25.09
C PRO A 789 -21.27 -10.04 24.80
N GLY A 790 -21.68 -9.08 23.96
CA GLY A 790 -20.87 -7.93 23.61
C GLY A 790 -19.69 -8.27 22.69
N ARG A 791 -18.68 -7.41 22.70
CA ARG A 791 -17.47 -7.56 21.88
C ARG A 791 -16.46 -8.51 22.50
N TRP A 792 -15.79 -9.26 21.67
CA TRP A 792 -14.58 -9.97 22.07
C TRP A 792 -13.34 -9.10 21.81
N GLY A 793 -12.36 -9.13 22.73
CA GLY A 793 -11.08 -8.44 22.56
C GLY A 793 -11.12 -6.92 22.70
N THR A 794 -12.15 -6.36 23.32
CA THR A 794 -12.21 -4.92 23.61
C THR A 794 -11.46 -4.58 24.88
N ARG A 795 -10.82 -3.40 24.93
CA ARG A 795 -10.26 -2.86 26.18
C ARG A 795 -11.35 -2.27 27.10
N ASP A 796 -12.48 -1.86 26.55
CA ASP A 796 -13.61 -1.36 27.32
C ASP A 796 -14.45 -2.52 27.89
N LYS A 797 -14.27 -2.79 29.18
CA LYS A 797 -14.97 -3.82 29.94
C LYS A 797 -16.50 -3.65 29.96
N LEU A 798 -17.00 -2.47 29.66
CA LEU A 798 -18.43 -2.16 29.65
C LEU A 798 -19.08 -2.45 28.29
N THR A 799 -18.31 -2.77 27.26
CA THR A 799 -18.80 -3.07 25.90
C THR A 799 -18.54 -4.50 25.44
N GLY A 800 -17.75 -5.26 26.21
CA GLY A 800 -17.46 -6.64 25.86
C GLY A 800 -16.55 -7.36 26.84
N ILE A 801 -15.99 -8.49 26.37
CA ILE A 801 -15.12 -9.37 27.17
C ILE A 801 -13.68 -9.16 26.69
N PRO A 802 -12.75 -8.71 27.57
CA PRO A 802 -11.41 -8.27 27.20
C PRO A 802 -10.41 -9.43 27.02
N VAL A 803 -10.68 -10.35 26.13
CA VAL A 803 -9.75 -11.45 25.79
C VAL A 803 -8.65 -10.97 24.87
N LEU A 804 -7.46 -11.54 24.99
CA LEU A 804 -6.40 -11.42 23.98
C LEU A 804 -6.62 -12.48 22.91
N TRP A 805 -6.03 -12.28 21.72
CA TRP A 805 -6.09 -13.29 20.67
C TRP A 805 -5.53 -14.65 21.10
N SER A 806 -4.46 -14.64 21.89
CA SER A 806 -3.88 -15.86 22.49
C SER A 806 -4.88 -16.65 23.34
N ASP A 807 -5.80 -15.96 24.01
CA ASP A 807 -6.76 -16.57 24.94
C ASP A 807 -7.92 -17.30 24.25
N ILE A 808 -8.03 -17.12 22.92
CA ILE A 808 -9.05 -17.73 22.06
C ILE A 808 -8.47 -18.32 20.78
N SER A 809 -7.20 -18.63 20.77
CA SER A 809 -6.43 -19.04 19.57
C SER A 809 -6.94 -20.29 18.86
N LYS A 810 -7.74 -21.14 19.53
CA LYS A 810 -8.37 -22.32 18.94
C LYS A 810 -9.85 -22.12 18.57
N ALA A 811 -10.39 -20.93 18.77
CA ALA A 811 -11.73 -20.59 18.27
C ALA A 811 -11.73 -20.52 16.74
N ARG A 812 -12.52 -21.34 16.07
CA ARG A 812 -12.72 -21.35 14.62
C ARG A 812 -13.92 -20.50 14.21
N ILE A 813 -14.86 -20.33 15.13
CA ILE A 813 -16.02 -19.45 14.98
C ILE A 813 -16.13 -18.60 16.23
N ILE A 814 -16.26 -17.31 16.05
CA ILE A 814 -16.47 -16.32 17.11
C ILE A 814 -17.83 -15.68 16.91
N VAL A 815 -18.65 -15.71 17.95
CA VAL A 815 -20.00 -15.14 17.93
C VAL A 815 -20.12 -14.06 18.99
N GLU A 816 -20.47 -12.87 18.56
CA GLU A 816 -20.82 -11.74 19.43
C GLU A 816 -22.34 -11.63 19.51
N GLN A 817 -22.88 -11.57 20.72
CA GLN A 817 -24.29 -11.48 20.97
C GLN A 817 -24.68 -10.18 21.67
N GLY A 818 -25.69 -9.51 21.15
CA GLY A 818 -26.35 -8.42 21.84
C GLY A 818 -27.31 -8.94 22.93
N LEU A 819 -27.35 -8.28 24.10
CA LEU A 819 -28.36 -8.45 25.12
C LEU A 819 -29.15 -7.15 25.31
N ARG A 820 -30.32 -7.24 25.96
CA ARG A 820 -31.21 -6.11 26.18
C ARG A 820 -30.50 -4.88 26.78
N ASP A 821 -29.72 -5.13 27.84
CA ASP A 821 -28.99 -4.09 28.57
C ASP A 821 -27.50 -4.01 28.18
N PHE A 822 -27.08 -4.74 27.14
CA PHE A 822 -25.75 -4.84 26.65
C PHE A 822 -25.76 -4.95 25.11
N PRO A 823 -26.07 -3.86 24.41
CA PRO A 823 -26.23 -3.87 22.95
C PRO A 823 -24.92 -4.19 22.26
N LEU A 824 -25.01 -4.88 21.14
CA LEU A 824 -23.89 -5.24 20.31
C LEU A 824 -23.57 -4.12 19.34
N ASP A 825 -22.36 -3.60 19.44
CA ASP A 825 -21.71 -2.77 18.41
C ASP A 825 -20.47 -3.54 17.94
N ALA A 826 -20.49 -4.05 16.71
CA ALA A 826 -19.47 -4.96 16.20
C ALA A 826 -18.03 -4.40 16.31
N SER A 827 -17.04 -5.27 16.62
CA SER A 827 -15.61 -4.94 16.87
C SER A 827 -14.83 -4.48 15.63
N LEU A 828 -15.41 -3.64 14.78
CA LEU A 828 -14.84 -3.21 13.52
C LEU A 828 -13.72 -2.17 13.74
N GLY A 829 -12.57 -2.37 13.08
CA GLY A 829 -11.43 -1.44 13.15
C GLY A 829 -10.45 -1.68 14.31
N SER A 830 -10.67 -2.71 15.14
CA SER A 830 -9.72 -3.11 16.18
C SER A 830 -8.67 -4.09 15.65
N HIS A 831 -7.52 -4.18 16.33
CA HIS A 831 -6.51 -5.21 16.05
C HIS A 831 -7.07 -6.62 16.19
N PHE A 832 -7.99 -6.82 17.13
CA PHE A 832 -8.69 -8.09 17.32
C PHE A 832 -9.45 -8.51 16.07
N PHE A 833 -10.23 -7.60 15.50
CA PHE A 833 -11.02 -7.86 14.30
C PHE A 833 -10.12 -8.13 13.07
N HIS A 834 -8.99 -7.47 12.97
CA HIS A 834 -8.03 -7.73 11.91
C HIS A 834 -7.48 -9.16 11.98
N ASN A 835 -7.17 -9.67 13.17
CA ASN A 835 -6.75 -11.06 13.36
C ASN A 835 -7.86 -12.06 12.98
N VAL A 836 -9.12 -11.79 13.33
CA VAL A 836 -10.27 -12.61 12.93
C VAL A 836 -10.35 -12.76 11.42
N THR A 837 -10.22 -11.67 10.68
CA THR A 837 -10.28 -11.67 9.21
C THR A 837 -9.09 -12.39 8.57
N SER A 838 -7.91 -12.24 9.16
CA SER A 838 -6.66 -12.78 8.62
C SER A 838 -6.53 -14.29 8.82
N MET A 839 -7.00 -14.79 9.95
CA MET A 839 -6.90 -16.20 10.31
C MET A 839 -8.06 -17.06 9.76
N ASN A 840 -8.90 -16.49 8.90
CA ASN A 840 -10.06 -17.16 8.32
C ASN A 840 -10.99 -17.76 9.38
N VAL A 841 -11.14 -17.06 10.50
CA VAL A 841 -12.08 -17.41 11.57
C VAL A 841 -13.45 -16.89 11.21
N GLY A 842 -14.49 -17.74 11.29
CA GLY A 842 -15.86 -17.29 11.09
C GLY A 842 -16.26 -16.33 12.21
N TYR A 843 -16.78 -15.16 11.86
CA TYR A 843 -17.18 -14.15 12.83
C TYR A 843 -18.65 -13.76 12.62
N PHE A 844 -19.47 -13.94 13.64
CA PHE A 844 -20.92 -13.74 13.55
C PHE A 844 -21.39 -12.74 14.60
N ALA A 845 -22.24 -11.82 14.18
CA ALA A 845 -22.88 -10.87 15.08
C ALA A 845 -24.38 -11.13 15.12
N VAL A 846 -24.90 -11.39 16.31
CA VAL A 846 -26.32 -11.67 16.57
C VAL A 846 -26.89 -10.57 17.45
N PRO A 847 -27.61 -9.56 16.90
CA PRO A 847 -28.24 -8.51 17.68
C PRO A 847 -29.33 -9.03 18.61
N TYR A 848 -29.61 -8.31 19.70
CA TYR A 848 -30.69 -8.72 20.67
C TYR A 848 -32.06 -8.76 20.01
N GLU A 849 -32.39 -7.74 19.22
CA GLU A 849 -33.67 -7.69 18.49
C GLU A 849 -33.37 -7.90 16.99
N SER A 850 -33.67 -9.07 16.48
CA SER A 850 -33.52 -9.41 15.08
C SER A 850 -34.63 -10.40 14.68
N ASP A 851 -35.30 -10.11 13.55
CA ASP A 851 -36.35 -10.99 13.00
C ASP A 851 -35.76 -12.26 12.38
N SER A 852 -34.47 -12.27 12.05
CA SER A 852 -33.86 -13.33 11.25
C SER A 852 -32.62 -13.96 11.88
N SER A 853 -31.92 -13.26 12.79
CA SER A 853 -30.76 -13.80 13.49
C SER A 853 -31.14 -14.30 14.89
N PHE A 854 -30.64 -15.48 15.26
CA PHE A 854 -30.95 -16.08 16.57
C PHE A 854 -29.84 -17.04 17.04
N ILE A 855 -29.82 -17.30 18.34
CA ILE A 855 -29.07 -18.39 19.00
C ILE A 855 -30.05 -19.27 19.76
N ASN A 856 -30.06 -20.55 19.45
CA ASN A 856 -30.91 -21.53 20.14
C ASN A 856 -30.18 -22.13 21.34
N TYR A 857 -30.29 -21.45 22.47
CA TYR A 857 -29.66 -21.89 23.70
C TYR A 857 -30.27 -23.21 24.27
N ASP A 858 -31.46 -23.59 23.87
CA ASP A 858 -32.04 -24.85 24.32
C ASP A 858 -31.32 -26.04 23.69
N ILE A 859 -30.94 -25.93 22.39
CA ILE A 859 -30.10 -26.94 21.76
C ILE A 859 -28.73 -26.99 22.45
N ILE A 860 -28.10 -25.83 22.69
CA ILE A 860 -26.74 -25.75 23.29
C ILE A 860 -26.74 -26.35 24.71
N ARG A 861 -27.73 -26.02 25.55
CA ARG A 861 -27.78 -26.46 26.93
C ARG A 861 -28.09 -27.95 27.08
N ASN A 862 -28.71 -28.57 26.08
CA ASN A 862 -29.02 -30.01 26.07
C ASN A 862 -27.81 -30.85 25.63
N GLN A 863 -26.71 -30.24 25.22
CA GLN A 863 -25.48 -30.97 24.86
C GLN A 863 -24.74 -31.47 26.11
N GLN A 864 -23.80 -32.39 25.89
CA GLN A 864 -22.95 -32.90 26.95
C GLN A 864 -22.13 -31.78 27.59
N LEU A 865 -22.37 -31.46 28.84
CA LEU A 865 -21.55 -30.57 29.62
C LEU A 865 -20.19 -31.24 29.92
N ILE A 866 -19.12 -30.68 29.45
CA ILE A 866 -17.76 -31.16 29.72
C ILE A 866 -17.26 -30.57 31.01
N GLU A 867 -17.37 -29.23 31.14
CA GLU A 867 -16.92 -28.48 32.32
C GLU A 867 -17.65 -27.12 32.38
N GLU A 868 -17.84 -26.59 33.57
CA GLU A 868 -18.38 -25.25 33.78
C GLU A 868 -17.59 -24.49 34.83
N LYS A 869 -17.53 -23.20 34.65
CA LYS A 869 -17.06 -22.19 35.60
C LYS A 869 -18.22 -21.30 36.02
N GLU A 870 -17.93 -20.22 36.71
CA GLU A 870 -18.98 -19.31 37.20
C GLU A 870 -19.82 -18.72 36.06
N PHE A 871 -19.17 -18.28 34.97
CA PHE A 871 -19.81 -17.62 33.82
C PHE A 871 -19.76 -18.43 32.53
N VAL A 872 -18.69 -19.20 32.34
CA VAL A 872 -18.36 -19.86 31.08
C VAL A 872 -18.62 -21.35 31.16
N ARG A 873 -19.20 -21.90 30.09
CA ARG A 873 -19.50 -23.32 29.95
C ARG A 873 -18.87 -23.90 28.71
N HIS A 874 -18.31 -25.09 28.83
CA HIS A 874 -17.83 -25.92 27.76
C HIS A 874 -18.75 -27.08 27.55
N VAL A 875 -19.37 -27.17 26.37
CA VAL A 875 -20.24 -28.29 25.98
C VAL A 875 -19.69 -28.95 24.71
N ARG A 876 -20.01 -30.21 24.51
CA ARG A 876 -19.61 -30.99 23.35
C ARG A 876 -20.83 -31.62 22.69
N PHE A 877 -20.95 -31.44 21.39
CA PHE A 877 -21.96 -32.06 20.56
C PHE A 877 -21.65 -33.54 20.34
N ALA A 878 -22.69 -34.37 20.23
CA ALA A 878 -22.53 -35.79 19.96
C ALA A 878 -21.88 -36.09 18.61
N LYS A 879 -22.06 -35.19 17.63
CA LYS A 879 -21.43 -35.21 16.31
C LYS A 879 -20.89 -33.82 15.97
N PRO A 880 -19.91 -33.72 15.07
CA PRO A 880 -19.47 -32.40 14.58
C PRO A 880 -20.64 -31.62 13.97
N VAL A 881 -20.74 -30.36 14.34
CA VAL A 881 -21.72 -29.45 13.75
C VAL A 881 -21.28 -29.00 12.37
N THR A 882 -22.24 -28.61 11.53
CA THR A 882 -21.94 -28.02 10.23
C THR A 882 -22.13 -26.50 10.27
N VAL A 883 -21.07 -25.75 9.94
CA VAL A 883 -21.10 -24.31 9.83
C VAL A 883 -21.12 -23.93 8.37
N TYR A 884 -22.14 -23.24 7.93
CA TYR A 884 -22.25 -22.66 6.59
C TYR A 884 -22.02 -21.16 6.66
N MET A 885 -21.15 -20.62 5.80
CA MET A 885 -20.80 -19.20 5.75
C MET A 885 -20.86 -18.69 4.32
N ASP A 886 -21.67 -17.66 4.08
CA ASP A 886 -21.77 -16.93 2.81
C ASP A 886 -21.41 -15.47 3.07
N GLY A 887 -20.14 -15.13 2.91
CA GLY A 887 -19.64 -13.77 3.14
C GLY A 887 -20.21 -12.73 2.18
N LYS A 888 -20.69 -13.13 1.00
CA LYS A 888 -21.34 -12.23 0.03
C LYS A 888 -22.75 -11.85 0.47
N LYS A 889 -23.51 -12.81 0.95
CA LYS A 889 -24.86 -12.60 1.50
C LYS A 889 -24.82 -12.25 2.99
N GLN A 890 -23.64 -12.24 3.61
CA GLN A 890 -23.41 -12.03 5.04
C GLN A 890 -24.21 -12.97 5.93
N THR A 891 -24.65 -14.09 5.40
CA THR A 891 -25.48 -15.05 6.12
C THR A 891 -24.63 -16.23 6.57
N SER A 892 -24.75 -16.58 7.85
CA SER A 892 -24.09 -17.76 8.42
C SER A 892 -25.10 -18.59 9.21
N VAL A 893 -24.97 -19.91 9.11
CA VAL A 893 -25.84 -20.85 9.82
C VAL A 893 -25.01 -21.97 10.41
N ILE A 894 -25.26 -22.30 11.67
CA ILE A 894 -24.69 -23.47 12.34
C ILE A 894 -25.84 -24.47 12.59
N VAL A 895 -25.68 -25.70 12.12
CA VAL A 895 -26.65 -26.76 12.28
C VAL A 895 -26.01 -27.99 12.91
N GLU A 896 -26.84 -28.74 13.67
CA GLU A 896 -26.46 -30.02 14.28
C GLU A 896 -26.48 -31.19 13.26
#